data_e9fae868312e16e3257ebad7801e9bd3
#
_entry.id   e9fae868312e16e3257ebad7801e9bd3
#
_cell.length_a   1.000
_cell.length_b   1.000
_cell.length_c   1.000
_cell.angle_alpha   90.00
_cell.angle_beta   90.00
_cell.angle_gamma   90.00
#
_symmetry.space_group_name_H-M   'P 1'
#
loop_
_entity.id
_entity.type
_entity.pdbx_description
1 polymer ?
#
loop_
_entity_poly.entity_id
_entity_poly.type
_entity_poly.pdbx_seq_one_letter_code
_entity_poly.pdbx_strand_id
1 'polypeptide(L)'
;MIGKTISHYKIVEKIGGGGMGIVYKAEDTKLKRTVVLKFLPHEFTDDLTAKKRFIQEAQSTSSLDHPNICTIHEIDETDEGQFFIAMACYEGETLKHRVEKGPLEINEAITIAMGVAQGLAKAHAQGIVHRDIKPANIFLTNDGGVKILDFGLAKLAGETRITKTESITGTVAYMSPEMVRAEDVDHRTDIWSLGIVLYEMLTGQLPFKGDNWEATMFAISNTAPASVIQLRKDIPLSLERIIAKMLQKKPQDRYEDIQTVMVDLQASDSKHISKIAIAKPSASIVVLPFLDMSPAKDQEYFCDGIAEELINSLTHIKDLRVVARTSAFSFKGKDVDVRDIGRTLNVDHVLEGSVRKSGDQLRITAQLVNVTDGYHVWSERYDRCAEDIFSIQDEISLMIVDKLRAEILGDEKISLQERHTSSIEAYNAYLKGRFFVRKLSKADFGKAIKYYEQAIDLDHDYAQAYAGISYCYCLYANYYYLPSKDVLPKARVAAKKALEIDDTLALAHSALGYIYYLYDWDFHSARMSLEKALEFEPNCVPSRIAYGGYFAATGRMDRAIAEQKRVLELDPISFGNNSLLSLYYVWAKQPEEARQQLLKAREFSPEHPWVRWLHATTYALDLQYHKGITLLHDAVHVEKDYPAVIAALGWFHAMSGDRKSARKIMSILEKKSKKSYIRPFIFAKIHAALGETDIAFDWFERAYQERDSSLSWLLVDESVDCIRSDPRFDELLKKIGLYRYKPQNELA
;
A
#
# COMPACT_ATOMS: atom_id res chain seq x y z
N MET A 1 2.23 -53.65 0.43
CA MET A 1 3.23 -52.81 -0.25
C MET A 1 4.40 -52.35 0.66
N ILE A 2 4.25 -52.27 1.98
CA ILE A 2 5.33 -51.86 2.91
C ILE A 2 6.52 -52.82 2.72
N GLY A 3 7.73 -52.28 2.61
CA GLY A 3 8.97 -52.99 2.37
C GLY A 3 9.28 -53.35 0.89
N LYS A 4 8.31 -53.20 -0.03
CA LYS A 4 8.54 -53.37 -1.47
C LYS A 4 9.26 -52.15 -2.06
N THR A 5 10.01 -52.39 -3.11
CA THR A 5 10.60 -51.33 -3.95
C THR A 5 9.82 -51.21 -5.24
N ILE A 6 9.38 -50.03 -5.60
CA ILE A 6 8.66 -49.72 -6.82
C ILE A 6 9.50 -48.70 -7.60
N SER A 7 9.91 -49.06 -8.83
CA SER A 7 10.93 -48.32 -9.55
C SER A 7 12.20 -48.22 -8.66
N HIS A 8 12.56 -47.06 -8.20
CA HIS A 8 13.68 -46.83 -7.27
C HIS A 8 13.25 -46.31 -5.89
N TYR A 9 11.94 -46.40 -5.55
CA TYR A 9 11.36 -45.96 -4.30
C TYR A 9 11.06 -47.15 -3.39
N LYS A 10 11.69 -47.20 -2.21
CA LYS A 10 11.41 -48.22 -1.18
C LYS A 10 10.30 -47.73 -0.26
N ILE A 11 9.17 -48.41 -0.24
CA ILE A 11 8.01 -48.05 0.57
C ILE A 11 8.31 -48.33 2.04
N VAL A 12 8.19 -47.26 2.89
CA VAL A 12 8.48 -47.31 4.32
C VAL A 12 7.21 -47.47 5.13
N GLU A 13 6.19 -46.64 4.86
CA GLU A 13 4.99 -46.53 5.67
C GLU A 13 3.77 -46.13 4.83
N LYS A 14 2.59 -46.57 5.23
CA LYS A 14 1.30 -46.09 4.67
C LYS A 14 0.84 -44.89 5.49
N ILE A 15 0.75 -43.69 4.87
CA ILE A 15 0.38 -42.44 5.55
C ILE A 15 -1.06 -42.00 5.28
N GLY A 16 -1.74 -42.60 4.26
CA GLY A 16 -3.12 -42.28 3.97
C GLY A 16 -3.74 -43.21 2.90
N GLY A 17 -5.07 -43.15 2.78
CA GLY A 17 -5.81 -43.87 1.73
C GLY A 17 -7.27 -43.48 1.75
N GLY A 18 -7.88 -43.36 0.58
CA GLY A 18 -9.31 -43.01 0.38
C GLY A 18 -9.69 -43.14 -1.09
N GLY A 19 -10.84 -42.59 -1.47
CA GLY A 19 -11.39 -42.69 -2.82
C GLY A 19 -10.49 -42.11 -3.93
N MET A 20 -9.43 -41.31 -3.59
CA MET A 20 -8.50 -40.72 -4.54
C MET A 20 -7.15 -41.47 -4.60
N GLY A 21 -7.05 -42.65 -4.00
CA GLY A 21 -5.84 -43.47 -4.02
C GLY A 21 -5.21 -43.70 -2.65
N ILE A 22 -4.08 -44.41 -2.65
CA ILE A 22 -3.33 -44.78 -1.43
C ILE A 22 -2.02 -44.00 -1.43
N VAL A 23 -1.69 -43.44 -0.29
CA VAL A 23 -0.48 -42.60 -0.10
C VAL A 23 0.51 -43.29 0.82
N TYR A 24 1.75 -43.41 0.38
CA TYR A 24 2.84 -44.04 1.12
C TYR A 24 4.00 -43.05 1.30
N LYS A 25 4.68 -43.16 2.44
CA LYS A 25 6.02 -42.62 2.65
C LYS A 25 7.04 -43.61 2.09
N ALA A 26 7.98 -43.13 1.31
CA ALA A 26 9.02 -43.95 0.68
C ALA A 26 10.38 -43.28 0.73
N GLU A 27 11.44 -44.06 0.59
CA GLU A 27 12.80 -43.60 0.41
C GLU A 27 13.19 -43.69 -1.07
N ASP A 28 13.56 -42.54 -1.66
CA ASP A 28 14.24 -42.51 -2.96
C ASP A 28 15.65 -43.06 -2.78
N THR A 29 15.86 -44.28 -3.26
CA THR A 29 17.15 -44.99 -3.08
C THR A 29 18.26 -44.41 -3.90
N LYS A 30 17.99 -43.66 -4.98
CA LYS A 30 18.98 -42.98 -5.82
C LYS A 30 19.44 -41.68 -5.18
N LEU A 31 18.52 -40.84 -4.74
CA LEU A 31 18.79 -39.50 -4.21
C LEU A 31 18.89 -39.44 -2.68
N LYS A 32 18.68 -40.58 -1.99
CA LYS A 32 18.76 -40.72 -0.52
C LYS A 32 17.89 -39.70 0.23
N ARG A 33 16.67 -39.46 -0.24
CA ARG A 33 15.71 -38.55 0.36
C ARG A 33 14.34 -39.24 0.61
N THR A 34 13.60 -38.72 1.57
CA THR A 34 12.23 -39.15 1.83
C THR A 34 11.26 -38.50 0.86
N VAL A 35 10.35 -39.27 0.28
CA VAL A 35 9.32 -38.82 -0.65
C VAL A 35 7.96 -39.38 -0.24
N VAL A 36 6.91 -38.80 -0.81
CA VAL A 36 5.53 -39.33 -0.73
C VAL A 36 5.15 -39.90 -2.07
N LEU A 37 4.69 -41.16 -2.09
CA LEU A 37 4.15 -41.82 -3.28
C LEU A 37 2.63 -41.88 -3.17
N LYS A 38 1.93 -41.26 -4.11
CA LYS A 38 0.48 -41.34 -4.24
C LYS A 38 0.10 -42.25 -5.41
N PHE A 39 -0.51 -43.39 -5.12
CA PHE A 39 -1.00 -44.35 -6.11
C PHE A 39 -2.43 -44.02 -6.50
N LEU A 40 -2.69 -44.03 -7.79
CA LEU A 40 -4.03 -43.82 -8.31
C LEU A 40 -4.86 -45.08 -8.22
N PRO A 41 -6.21 -44.99 -8.04
CA PRO A 41 -7.09 -46.12 -8.09
C PRO A 41 -7.01 -46.87 -9.43
N HIS A 42 -7.09 -48.19 -9.39
CA HIS A 42 -7.00 -49.06 -10.59
C HIS A 42 -8.07 -48.73 -11.66
N GLU A 43 -9.21 -48.20 -11.26
CA GLU A 43 -10.30 -47.79 -12.16
C GLU A 43 -9.91 -46.74 -13.21
N PHE A 44 -8.81 -45.99 -12.96
CA PHE A 44 -8.29 -44.99 -13.91
C PHE A 44 -7.22 -45.53 -14.86
N THR A 45 -6.80 -46.79 -14.70
CA THR A 45 -5.76 -47.40 -15.54
C THR A 45 -6.30 -47.91 -16.87
N ASP A 46 -7.62 -48.18 -16.97
CA ASP A 46 -8.23 -48.79 -18.14
C ASP A 46 -8.71 -47.81 -19.23
N ASP A 47 -8.82 -46.48 -18.88
CA ASP A 47 -9.23 -45.43 -19.83
C ASP A 47 -8.02 -44.66 -20.36
N LEU A 48 -7.62 -44.95 -21.60
CA LEU A 48 -6.51 -44.29 -22.29
C LEU A 48 -6.65 -42.76 -22.41
N THR A 49 -7.89 -42.26 -22.45
CA THR A 49 -8.15 -40.80 -22.55
C THR A 49 -7.99 -40.11 -21.19
N ALA A 50 -8.48 -40.73 -20.12
CA ALA A 50 -8.27 -40.31 -18.75
C ALA A 50 -6.77 -40.33 -18.37
N LYS A 51 -6.07 -41.40 -18.80
CA LYS A 51 -4.61 -41.54 -18.63
C LYS A 51 -3.82 -40.39 -19.27
N LYS A 52 -4.10 -40.04 -20.52
CA LYS A 52 -3.41 -38.95 -21.22
C LYS A 52 -3.67 -37.59 -20.58
N ARG A 53 -4.92 -37.30 -20.21
CA ARG A 53 -5.28 -36.05 -19.52
C ARG A 53 -4.57 -35.91 -18.18
N PHE A 54 -4.55 -37.00 -17.39
CA PHE A 54 -3.86 -37.05 -16.11
C PHE A 54 -2.36 -36.71 -16.22
N ILE A 55 -1.67 -37.37 -17.17
CA ILE A 55 -0.23 -37.12 -17.41
C ILE A 55 0.00 -35.67 -17.83
N GLN A 56 -0.82 -35.13 -18.72
CA GLN A 56 -0.70 -33.77 -19.21
C GLN A 56 -0.89 -32.73 -18.08
N GLU A 57 -1.84 -32.95 -17.17
CA GLU A 57 -2.06 -32.05 -16.03
C GLU A 57 -0.99 -32.17 -14.97
N ALA A 58 -0.57 -33.40 -14.66
CA ALA A 58 0.53 -33.59 -13.73
C ALA A 58 1.83 -32.99 -14.27
N GLN A 59 2.07 -33.04 -15.60
CA GLN A 59 3.18 -32.33 -16.24
C GLN A 59 3.04 -30.82 -16.14
N SER A 60 1.84 -30.28 -16.36
CA SER A 60 1.57 -28.83 -16.20
C SER A 60 1.79 -28.38 -14.76
N THR A 61 1.35 -29.16 -13.79
CA THR A 61 1.53 -28.87 -12.36
C THR A 61 3.00 -29.03 -11.92
N SER A 62 3.74 -29.98 -12.49
CA SER A 62 5.16 -30.17 -12.19
C SER A 62 6.04 -28.98 -12.62
N SER A 63 5.55 -28.16 -13.56
CA SER A 63 6.23 -26.92 -13.97
C SER A 63 6.05 -25.76 -12.99
N LEU A 64 5.17 -25.90 -11.98
CA LEU A 64 4.91 -24.89 -10.98
C LEU A 64 5.97 -24.96 -9.86
N ASP A 65 7.02 -24.17 -9.98
CA ASP A 65 7.97 -23.97 -8.89
C ASP A 65 7.53 -22.77 -8.04
N HIS A 66 7.08 -23.05 -6.80
CA HIS A 66 6.62 -22.03 -5.87
C HIS A 66 6.65 -22.50 -4.41
N PRO A 67 7.06 -21.67 -3.43
CA PRO A 67 7.15 -22.07 -2.03
C PRO A 67 5.84 -22.60 -1.42
N ASN A 68 4.68 -22.18 -1.93
CA ASN A 68 3.38 -22.62 -1.43
C ASN A 68 2.72 -23.74 -2.27
N ILE A 69 3.43 -24.35 -3.21
CA ILE A 69 2.93 -25.50 -3.99
C ILE A 69 3.79 -26.73 -3.66
N CYS A 70 3.14 -27.89 -3.56
CA CYS A 70 3.86 -29.15 -3.35
C CYS A 70 4.66 -29.51 -4.60
N THR A 71 5.95 -29.78 -4.43
CA THR A 71 6.83 -30.16 -5.54
C THR A 71 6.56 -31.59 -5.97
N ILE A 72 6.24 -31.79 -7.23
CA ILE A 72 6.17 -33.11 -7.89
C ILE A 72 7.56 -33.44 -8.41
N HIS A 73 8.09 -34.59 -8.03
CA HIS A 73 9.41 -35.05 -8.45
C HIS A 73 9.37 -35.92 -9.69
N GLU A 74 8.37 -36.81 -9.76
CA GLU A 74 8.26 -37.79 -10.83
C GLU A 74 6.82 -38.30 -10.96
N ILE A 75 6.48 -38.72 -12.16
CA ILE A 75 5.26 -39.46 -12.46
C ILE A 75 5.69 -40.72 -13.21
N ASP A 76 5.36 -41.87 -12.68
CA ASP A 76 5.82 -43.15 -13.23
C ASP A 76 4.72 -44.22 -13.08
N GLU A 77 4.93 -45.37 -13.68
CA GLU A 77 4.01 -46.52 -13.73
C GLU A 77 4.69 -47.74 -13.11
N THR A 78 3.96 -48.48 -12.30
CA THR A 78 4.44 -49.77 -11.78
C THR A 78 4.47 -50.84 -12.87
N ASP A 79 5.21 -51.93 -12.65
CA ASP A 79 5.24 -53.10 -13.55
C ASP A 79 3.84 -53.69 -13.78
N GLU A 80 2.88 -53.42 -12.88
CA GLU A 80 1.47 -53.89 -12.97
C GLU A 80 0.55 -52.86 -13.68
N GLY A 81 1.13 -51.75 -14.21
CA GLY A 81 0.39 -50.72 -14.94
C GLY A 81 -0.30 -49.67 -14.07
N GLN A 82 -0.05 -49.63 -12.76
CA GLN A 82 -0.62 -48.65 -11.86
C GLN A 82 0.21 -47.38 -11.82
N PHE A 83 -0.39 -46.19 -12.04
CA PHE A 83 0.28 -44.90 -11.94
C PHE A 83 0.51 -44.46 -10.51
N PHE A 84 1.66 -43.83 -10.29
CA PHE A 84 1.96 -43.14 -9.07
C PHE A 84 2.64 -41.81 -9.34
N ILE A 85 2.50 -40.90 -8.37
CA ILE A 85 3.20 -39.59 -8.34
C ILE A 85 4.14 -39.60 -7.15
N ALA A 86 5.42 -39.33 -7.40
CA ALA A 86 6.40 -39.06 -6.36
C ALA A 86 6.47 -37.57 -6.08
N MET A 87 6.27 -37.17 -4.84
CA MET A 87 6.23 -35.76 -4.42
C MET A 87 7.09 -35.53 -3.17
N ALA A 88 7.40 -34.27 -2.89
CA ALA A 88 8.15 -33.89 -1.70
C ALA A 88 7.41 -34.30 -0.42
N CYS A 89 8.18 -34.82 0.55
CA CYS A 89 7.67 -35.16 1.88
C CYS A 89 7.94 -33.99 2.82
N TYR A 90 6.89 -33.46 3.43
CA TYR A 90 6.95 -32.39 4.41
C TYR A 90 6.64 -32.91 5.82
N GLU A 91 7.22 -32.27 6.84
CA GLU A 91 6.86 -32.50 8.23
C GLU A 91 5.80 -31.49 8.68
N GLY A 92 4.72 -31.95 9.31
CA GLY A 92 3.60 -31.11 9.73
C GLY A 92 2.29 -31.84 9.72
N GLU A 93 1.20 -31.08 9.54
CA GLU A 93 -0.16 -31.63 9.50
C GLU A 93 -1.02 -31.00 8.41
N THR A 94 -2.12 -31.66 8.01
CA THR A 94 -3.08 -31.03 7.09
C THR A 94 -3.91 -29.98 7.81
N LEU A 95 -4.35 -28.96 7.09
CA LEU A 95 -5.28 -27.96 7.61
C LEU A 95 -6.57 -28.59 8.12
N LYS A 96 -7.04 -29.70 7.52
CA LYS A 96 -8.17 -30.47 8.02
C LYS A 96 -7.96 -30.89 9.48
N HIS A 97 -6.82 -31.49 9.78
CA HIS A 97 -6.49 -31.94 11.14
C HIS A 97 -6.36 -30.76 12.12
N ARG A 98 -5.87 -29.62 11.63
CA ARG A 98 -5.76 -28.39 12.43
C ARG A 98 -7.12 -27.77 12.78
N VAL A 99 -8.07 -27.73 11.82
CA VAL A 99 -9.43 -27.18 12.02
C VAL A 99 -10.29 -28.12 12.90
N GLU A 100 -10.07 -29.42 12.86
CA GLU A 100 -10.75 -30.40 13.75
C GLU A 100 -10.44 -30.16 15.23
N LYS A 101 -9.32 -29.47 15.56
CA LYS A 101 -8.96 -29.08 16.92
C LYS A 101 -9.71 -27.82 17.41
N GLY A 102 -10.44 -27.15 16.54
CA GLY A 102 -11.24 -25.94 16.80
C GLY A 102 -10.91 -24.76 15.88
N PRO A 103 -11.69 -23.67 15.97
CA PRO A 103 -11.45 -22.46 15.21
C PRO A 103 -10.03 -21.92 15.42
N LEU A 104 -9.44 -21.39 14.35
CA LEU A 104 -8.11 -20.81 14.37
C LEU A 104 -8.15 -19.37 14.89
N GLU A 105 -7.00 -18.90 15.38
CA GLU A 105 -6.79 -17.48 15.62
C GLU A 105 -6.89 -16.71 14.30
N ILE A 106 -7.46 -15.50 14.34
CA ILE A 106 -7.75 -14.71 13.11
C ILE A 106 -6.50 -14.53 12.25
N ASN A 107 -5.38 -14.18 12.87
CA ASN A 107 -4.12 -13.95 12.16
C ASN A 107 -3.53 -15.25 11.57
N GLU A 108 -3.68 -16.37 12.27
CA GLU A 108 -3.29 -17.69 11.77
C GLU A 108 -4.12 -18.04 10.52
N ALA A 109 -5.43 -17.85 10.58
CA ALA A 109 -6.33 -18.10 9.45
C ALA A 109 -5.99 -17.22 8.23
N ILE A 110 -5.70 -15.93 8.45
CA ILE A 110 -5.28 -15.01 7.37
C ILE A 110 -3.93 -15.44 6.79
N THR A 111 -2.94 -15.78 7.62
CA THR A 111 -1.62 -16.23 7.16
C THR A 111 -1.72 -17.49 6.29
N ILE A 112 -2.54 -18.45 6.69
CA ILE A 112 -2.79 -19.67 5.91
C ILE A 112 -3.49 -19.33 4.58
N ALA A 113 -4.55 -18.51 4.63
CA ALA A 113 -5.27 -18.09 3.42
C ALA A 113 -4.37 -17.33 2.44
N MET A 114 -3.45 -16.50 2.95
CA MET A 114 -2.44 -15.80 2.16
C MET A 114 -1.47 -16.76 1.47
N GLY A 115 -0.94 -17.76 2.19
CA GLY A 115 -0.06 -18.77 1.61
C GLY A 115 -0.76 -19.58 0.50
N VAL A 116 -2.03 -19.95 0.69
CA VAL A 116 -2.83 -20.59 -0.33
C VAL A 116 -3.05 -19.66 -1.53
N ALA A 117 -3.42 -18.40 -1.29
CA ALA A 117 -3.65 -17.42 -2.35
C ALA A 117 -2.39 -17.16 -3.18
N GLN A 118 -1.19 -17.12 -2.57
CA GLN A 118 0.09 -16.99 -3.29
C GLN A 118 0.35 -18.16 -4.24
N GLY A 119 0.11 -19.39 -3.77
CA GLY A 119 0.23 -20.58 -4.63
C GLY A 119 -0.78 -20.57 -5.78
N LEU A 120 -2.04 -20.22 -5.52
CA LEU A 120 -3.06 -20.07 -6.54
C LEU A 120 -2.73 -18.97 -7.55
N ALA A 121 -2.19 -17.84 -7.12
CA ALA A 121 -1.77 -16.76 -8.00
C ALA A 121 -0.73 -17.23 -9.03
N LYS A 122 0.23 -18.05 -8.59
CA LYS A 122 1.24 -18.64 -9.48
C LYS A 122 0.60 -19.58 -10.51
N ALA A 123 -0.34 -20.44 -10.08
CA ALA A 123 -1.04 -21.38 -10.96
C ALA A 123 -1.95 -20.64 -11.98
N HIS A 124 -2.75 -19.68 -11.51
CA HIS A 124 -3.65 -18.90 -12.36
C HIS A 124 -2.90 -18.10 -13.43
N ALA A 125 -1.72 -17.57 -13.10
CA ALA A 125 -0.87 -16.87 -14.07
C ALA A 125 -0.39 -17.77 -15.23
N GLN A 126 -0.42 -19.10 -15.04
CA GLN A 126 -0.13 -20.10 -16.07
C GLN A 126 -1.40 -20.75 -16.67
N GLY A 127 -2.57 -20.21 -16.37
CA GLY A 127 -3.86 -20.73 -16.84
C GLY A 127 -4.32 -22.00 -16.13
N ILE A 128 -3.70 -22.39 -15.01
CA ILE A 128 -4.02 -23.61 -14.25
C ILE A 128 -4.97 -23.24 -13.11
N VAL A 129 -6.15 -23.91 -13.07
CA VAL A 129 -7.17 -23.77 -12.02
C VAL A 129 -7.15 -25.03 -11.16
N HIS A 130 -7.12 -24.88 -9.84
CA HIS A 130 -6.99 -26.02 -8.91
C HIS A 130 -8.25 -26.88 -8.79
N ARG A 131 -9.43 -26.27 -8.71
CA ARG A 131 -10.77 -26.87 -8.70
C ARG A 131 -11.11 -27.78 -7.50
N ASP A 132 -10.19 -27.99 -6.55
CA ASP A 132 -10.41 -28.84 -5.37
C ASP A 132 -9.70 -28.29 -4.11
N ILE A 133 -9.75 -26.96 -3.91
CA ILE A 133 -9.26 -26.33 -2.70
C ILE A 133 -10.16 -26.67 -1.52
N LYS A 134 -9.57 -27.35 -0.51
CA LYS A 134 -10.21 -27.77 0.73
C LYS A 134 -9.16 -28.03 1.81
N PRO A 135 -9.50 -28.08 3.09
CA PRO A 135 -8.53 -28.26 4.19
C PRO A 135 -7.68 -29.52 4.08
N ALA A 136 -8.19 -30.60 3.48
CA ALA A 136 -7.42 -31.81 3.25
C ALA A 136 -6.28 -31.67 2.23
N ASN A 137 -6.40 -30.72 1.31
CA ASN A 137 -5.41 -30.43 0.26
C ASN A 137 -4.49 -29.24 0.61
N ILE A 138 -4.52 -28.77 1.84
CA ILE A 138 -3.65 -27.73 2.36
C ILE A 138 -2.82 -28.34 3.49
N PHE A 139 -1.50 -28.26 3.40
CA PHE A 139 -0.57 -28.80 4.38
C PHE A 139 0.18 -27.69 5.09
N LEU A 140 0.23 -27.76 6.41
CA LEU A 140 0.92 -26.81 7.27
C LEU A 140 2.24 -27.46 7.73
N THR A 141 3.36 -26.86 7.37
CA THR A 141 4.68 -27.38 7.74
C THR A 141 5.10 -26.90 9.13
N ASN A 142 5.97 -27.66 9.80
CA ASN A 142 6.40 -27.35 11.18
C ASN A 142 7.19 -26.02 11.27
N ASP A 143 7.76 -25.53 10.18
CA ASP A 143 8.44 -24.23 10.07
C ASP A 143 7.46 -23.05 9.76
N GLY A 144 6.16 -23.32 9.77
CA GLY A 144 5.10 -22.32 9.54
C GLY A 144 4.76 -22.07 8.07
N GLY A 145 5.29 -22.85 7.14
CA GLY A 145 4.96 -22.79 5.73
C GLY A 145 3.60 -23.40 5.41
N VAL A 146 3.02 -22.99 4.27
CA VAL A 146 1.77 -23.53 3.73
C VAL A 146 2.05 -24.14 2.37
N LYS A 147 1.57 -25.36 2.13
CA LYS A 147 1.72 -26.08 0.86
C LYS A 147 0.37 -26.50 0.31
N ILE A 148 0.07 -26.15 -0.93
CA ILE A 148 -1.08 -26.68 -1.66
C ILE A 148 -0.69 -28.05 -2.21
N LEU A 149 -1.52 -29.04 -1.92
CA LEU A 149 -1.38 -30.41 -2.41
C LEU A 149 -2.39 -30.64 -3.56
N ASP A 150 -2.12 -31.62 -4.42
CA ASP A 150 -3.11 -32.23 -5.33
C ASP A 150 -3.91 -31.25 -6.21
N PHE A 151 -3.26 -30.52 -7.10
CA PHE A 151 -3.95 -29.78 -8.16
C PHE A 151 -4.84 -30.74 -8.95
N GLY A 152 -6.15 -30.56 -8.86
CA GLY A 152 -7.29 -31.12 -9.60
C GLY A 152 -7.21 -32.47 -10.33
N LEU A 153 -6.14 -33.23 -10.12
CA LEU A 153 -5.78 -34.47 -10.85
C LEU A 153 -6.89 -35.53 -10.92
N ALA A 154 -7.90 -35.46 -10.05
CA ALA A 154 -8.93 -36.50 -9.96
C ALA A 154 -10.26 -36.13 -10.64
N LYS A 155 -10.55 -34.86 -10.95
CA LYS A 155 -11.86 -34.45 -11.51
C LYS A 155 -11.95 -34.54 -13.03
N LEU A 156 -10.80 -34.71 -13.72
CA LEU A 156 -10.76 -34.86 -15.19
C LEU A 156 -10.81 -36.29 -15.69
N ALA A 157 -10.68 -37.25 -14.79
CA ALA A 157 -10.74 -38.68 -15.14
C ALA A 157 -12.17 -39.22 -15.38
N GLY A 158 -13.19 -38.41 -15.17
CA GLY A 158 -14.57 -38.86 -15.47
C GLY A 158 -15.61 -37.80 -15.19
N GLU A 159 -16.28 -37.34 -16.21
CA GLU A 159 -17.57 -36.66 -16.09
C GLU A 159 -18.50 -37.43 -15.16
N THR A 160 -18.98 -36.71 -14.12
CA THR A 160 -20.26 -36.98 -13.44
C THR A 160 -20.72 -38.47 -13.30
N ARG A 161 -19.99 -39.30 -12.57
CA ARG A 161 -20.61 -40.37 -11.83
C ARG A 161 -20.38 -40.14 -10.33
N ILE A 162 -21.34 -39.45 -9.72
CA ILE A 162 -21.50 -39.35 -8.27
C ILE A 162 -21.82 -40.76 -7.77
N THR A 163 -20.78 -41.55 -7.46
CA THR A 163 -20.96 -42.87 -6.85
C THR A 163 -21.21 -42.70 -5.36
N LYS A 164 -22.24 -43.35 -4.86
CA LYS A 164 -22.71 -43.33 -3.46
C LYS A 164 -21.69 -43.94 -2.50
N THR A 165 -20.82 -43.07 -1.91
CA THR A 165 -20.00 -43.47 -0.77
C THR A 165 -19.82 -42.29 0.18
N GLU A 166 -19.73 -42.51 1.48
CA GLU A 166 -19.66 -41.50 2.57
C GLU A 166 -18.55 -40.43 2.42
N SER A 167 -17.53 -40.65 1.59
CA SER A 167 -16.47 -39.67 1.31
C SER A 167 -16.91 -38.51 0.43
N ILE A 168 -18.11 -38.56 -0.20
CA ILE A 168 -18.64 -37.56 -1.13
C ILE A 168 -19.13 -36.30 -0.39
N THR A 169 -19.74 -36.49 0.80
CA THR A 169 -20.36 -35.41 1.56
C THR A 169 -19.35 -34.33 1.93
N GLY A 170 -18.10 -34.69 2.23
CA GLY A 170 -17.04 -33.77 2.62
C GLY A 170 -16.48 -32.90 1.46
N THR A 171 -16.47 -33.40 0.23
CA THR A 171 -15.91 -32.64 -0.92
C THR A 171 -16.93 -31.69 -1.53
N VAL A 172 -18.23 -32.01 -1.50
CA VAL A 172 -19.31 -31.15 -2.03
C VAL A 172 -19.37 -29.82 -1.33
N ALA A 173 -19.07 -29.75 -0.04
CA ALA A 173 -19.16 -28.54 0.77
C ALA A 173 -18.26 -27.36 0.29
N TYR A 174 -17.20 -27.65 -0.48
CA TYR A 174 -16.25 -26.63 -1.00
C TYR A 174 -16.48 -26.31 -2.48
N MET A 175 -17.43 -26.97 -3.15
CA MET A 175 -17.75 -26.71 -4.56
C MET A 175 -18.38 -25.33 -4.74
N SER A 176 -18.04 -24.67 -5.84
CA SER A 176 -18.67 -23.42 -6.22
C SER A 176 -20.04 -23.64 -6.85
N PRO A 177 -20.94 -22.64 -6.86
CA PRO A 177 -22.26 -22.75 -7.49
C PRO A 177 -22.21 -23.18 -8.96
N GLU A 178 -21.25 -22.67 -9.74
CA GLU A 178 -21.05 -23.05 -11.15
C GLU A 178 -20.61 -24.52 -11.30
N MET A 179 -19.79 -25.03 -10.35
CA MET A 179 -19.43 -26.45 -10.35
C MET A 179 -20.62 -27.33 -10.01
N VAL A 180 -21.48 -26.90 -9.06
CA VAL A 180 -22.72 -27.63 -8.71
C VAL A 180 -23.68 -27.65 -9.86
N ARG A 181 -23.76 -26.58 -10.67
CA ARG A 181 -24.64 -26.51 -11.85
C ARG A 181 -24.03 -27.07 -13.12
N ALA A 182 -22.79 -27.59 -13.06
CA ALA A 182 -22.04 -28.08 -14.22
C ALA A 182 -21.90 -27.01 -15.34
N GLU A 183 -21.72 -25.75 -14.94
CA GLU A 183 -21.45 -24.62 -15.83
C GLU A 183 -19.94 -24.50 -16.10
N ASP A 184 -19.53 -23.57 -17.00
CA ASP A 184 -18.13 -23.30 -17.27
C ASP A 184 -17.42 -22.74 -16.03
N VAL A 185 -16.26 -23.30 -15.72
CA VAL A 185 -15.50 -23.03 -14.50
C VAL A 185 -14.19 -22.32 -14.84
N ASP A 186 -14.00 -21.12 -14.29
CA ASP A 186 -12.75 -20.37 -14.37
C ASP A 186 -12.00 -20.32 -13.01
N HIS A 187 -10.91 -19.55 -12.93
CA HIS A 187 -10.08 -19.40 -11.73
C HIS A 187 -10.83 -18.85 -10.51
N ARG A 188 -12.00 -18.22 -10.70
CA ARG A 188 -12.83 -17.68 -9.59
C ARG A 188 -13.52 -18.77 -8.78
N THR A 189 -13.52 -20.03 -9.26
CA THR A 189 -13.95 -21.16 -8.44
C THR A 189 -13.01 -21.42 -7.26
N ASP A 190 -11.68 -21.23 -7.46
CA ASP A 190 -10.70 -21.37 -6.39
C ASP A 190 -10.83 -20.26 -5.34
N ILE A 191 -11.24 -19.05 -5.77
CA ILE A 191 -11.54 -17.93 -4.85
C ILE A 191 -12.74 -18.30 -3.96
N TRP A 192 -13.80 -18.89 -4.53
CA TRP A 192 -14.93 -19.38 -3.75
C TRP A 192 -14.49 -20.43 -2.73
N SER A 193 -13.78 -21.46 -3.18
CA SER A 193 -13.34 -22.57 -2.32
C SER A 193 -12.43 -22.07 -1.18
N LEU A 194 -11.52 -21.11 -1.45
CA LEU A 194 -10.70 -20.46 -0.43
C LEU A 194 -11.58 -19.66 0.55
N GLY A 195 -12.65 -19.02 0.08
CA GLY A 195 -13.64 -18.34 0.92
C GLY A 195 -14.33 -19.29 1.91
N ILE A 196 -14.72 -20.51 1.46
CA ILE A 196 -15.26 -21.55 2.33
C ILE A 196 -14.23 -21.98 3.37
N VAL A 197 -12.99 -22.25 2.95
CA VAL A 197 -11.89 -22.64 3.85
C VAL A 197 -11.64 -21.57 4.90
N LEU A 198 -11.60 -20.29 4.51
CA LEU A 198 -11.39 -19.18 5.45
C LEU A 198 -12.55 -19.03 6.45
N TYR A 199 -13.78 -19.18 5.99
CA TYR A 199 -14.96 -19.21 6.86
C TYR A 199 -14.87 -20.33 7.89
N GLU A 200 -14.52 -21.54 7.45
CA GLU A 200 -14.38 -22.71 8.31
C GLU A 200 -13.23 -22.56 9.32
N MET A 201 -12.07 -22.06 8.90
CA MET A 201 -10.95 -21.76 9.81
C MET A 201 -11.35 -20.82 10.94
N LEU A 202 -12.13 -19.79 10.63
CA LEU A 202 -12.52 -18.75 11.60
C LEU A 202 -13.64 -19.18 12.54
N THR A 203 -14.60 -19.98 12.05
CA THR A 203 -15.83 -20.30 12.78
C THR A 203 -15.87 -21.75 13.28
N GLY A 204 -15.04 -22.63 12.75
CA GLY A 204 -15.12 -24.09 12.97
C GLY A 204 -16.33 -24.73 12.29
N GLN A 205 -17.05 -24.01 11.42
CA GLN A 205 -18.28 -24.47 10.77
C GLN A 205 -18.24 -24.18 9.27
N LEU A 206 -18.89 -25.03 8.48
CA LEU A 206 -19.10 -24.80 7.07
C LEU A 206 -20.23 -23.77 6.85
N PRO A 207 -20.10 -22.82 5.91
CA PRO A 207 -21.12 -21.81 5.63
C PRO A 207 -22.40 -22.39 4.99
N PHE A 208 -22.28 -23.55 4.33
CA PHE A 208 -23.38 -24.23 3.67
C PHE A 208 -23.40 -25.69 4.12
N LYS A 209 -24.48 -26.09 4.80
CA LYS A 209 -24.66 -27.44 5.30
C LYS A 209 -26.13 -27.85 5.16
N GLY A 210 -26.36 -29.06 4.65
CA GLY A 210 -27.67 -29.70 4.59
C GLY A 210 -27.63 -31.09 5.21
N ASP A 211 -28.79 -31.70 5.40
CA ASP A 211 -28.92 -33.05 5.97
C ASP A 211 -28.38 -34.14 5.04
N ASN A 212 -28.22 -33.83 3.77
CA ASN A 212 -27.65 -34.71 2.75
C ASN A 212 -26.87 -33.86 1.71
N TRP A 213 -26.25 -34.55 0.74
CA TRP A 213 -25.43 -33.85 -0.28
C TRP A 213 -26.28 -32.99 -1.22
N GLU A 214 -27.51 -33.38 -1.55
CA GLU A 214 -28.45 -32.63 -2.39
C GLU A 214 -28.86 -31.30 -1.69
N ALA A 215 -29.19 -31.39 -0.40
CA ALA A 215 -29.52 -30.20 0.40
C ALA A 215 -28.32 -29.25 0.53
N THR A 216 -27.10 -29.79 0.63
CA THR A 216 -25.87 -28.98 0.66
C THR A 216 -25.66 -28.29 -0.70
N MET A 217 -25.84 -28.98 -1.84
CA MET A 217 -25.75 -28.36 -3.17
C MET A 217 -26.81 -27.29 -3.39
N PHE A 218 -28.04 -27.51 -2.90
CA PHE A 218 -29.10 -26.50 -2.93
C PHE A 218 -28.68 -25.25 -2.11
N ALA A 219 -28.14 -25.43 -0.90
CA ALA A 219 -27.67 -24.31 -0.06
C ALA A 219 -26.51 -23.55 -0.72
N ILE A 220 -25.54 -24.24 -1.33
CA ILE A 220 -24.45 -23.64 -2.10
C ILE A 220 -25.00 -22.73 -3.22
N SER A 221 -26.03 -23.18 -3.92
CA SER A 221 -26.56 -22.45 -5.08
C SER A 221 -27.49 -21.30 -4.70
N ASN A 222 -28.24 -21.41 -3.57
CA ASN A 222 -29.42 -20.56 -3.33
C ASN A 222 -29.43 -19.86 -1.97
N THR A 223 -28.65 -20.30 -0.97
CA THR A 223 -28.72 -19.74 0.39
C THR A 223 -27.53 -18.82 0.66
N ALA A 224 -27.75 -17.65 1.28
CA ALA A 224 -26.68 -16.81 1.76
C ALA A 224 -25.98 -17.44 2.98
N PRO A 225 -24.64 -17.33 3.13
CA PRO A 225 -23.96 -17.82 4.34
C PRO A 225 -24.36 -16.99 5.55
N ALA A 226 -24.33 -17.59 6.76
CA ALA A 226 -24.45 -16.81 7.97
C ALA A 226 -23.26 -15.86 8.12
N SER A 227 -23.50 -14.68 8.73
CA SER A 227 -22.44 -13.72 9.00
C SER A 227 -21.42 -14.30 9.97
N VAL A 228 -20.12 -14.24 9.62
CA VAL A 228 -19.04 -14.76 10.52
C VAL A 228 -18.98 -13.98 11.85
N ILE A 229 -19.33 -12.68 11.84
CA ILE A 229 -19.38 -11.84 13.06
C ILE A 229 -20.51 -12.27 14.00
N GLN A 230 -21.62 -12.81 13.47
CA GLN A 230 -22.68 -13.36 14.32
C GLN A 230 -22.23 -14.62 15.06
N LEU A 231 -21.35 -15.42 14.46
CA LEU A 231 -20.82 -16.64 15.05
C LEU A 231 -19.61 -16.36 15.96
N ARG A 232 -18.79 -15.38 15.60
CA ARG A 232 -17.57 -15.01 16.33
C ARG A 232 -17.37 -13.50 16.31
N LYS A 233 -17.67 -12.82 17.43
CA LYS A 233 -17.76 -11.35 17.55
C LYS A 233 -16.43 -10.59 17.40
N ASP A 234 -15.30 -11.25 17.60
CA ASP A 234 -13.96 -10.65 17.49
C ASP A 234 -13.44 -10.57 16.05
N ILE A 235 -14.18 -11.11 15.07
CA ILE A 235 -13.81 -11.01 13.64
C ILE A 235 -14.01 -9.57 13.15
N PRO A 236 -12.98 -8.95 12.54
CA PRO A 236 -13.08 -7.62 11.96
C PRO A 236 -14.11 -7.53 10.82
N LEU A 237 -14.85 -6.41 10.74
CA LEU A 237 -15.83 -6.18 9.68
C LEU A 237 -15.20 -6.22 8.28
N SER A 238 -13.93 -5.84 8.14
CA SER A 238 -13.16 -5.96 6.91
C SER A 238 -13.05 -7.41 6.44
N LEU A 239 -12.75 -8.33 7.35
CA LEU A 239 -12.60 -9.75 7.03
C LEU A 239 -13.95 -10.40 6.68
N GLU A 240 -15.05 -10.00 7.35
CA GLU A 240 -16.39 -10.42 6.96
C GLU A 240 -16.73 -9.99 5.53
N ARG A 241 -16.44 -8.74 5.16
CA ARG A 241 -16.69 -8.23 3.80
C ARG A 241 -15.91 -9.01 2.75
N ILE A 242 -14.67 -9.39 3.04
CA ILE A 242 -13.85 -10.21 2.15
C ILE A 242 -14.50 -11.57 1.93
N ILE A 243 -14.85 -12.26 3.01
CA ILE A 243 -15.49 -13.58 2.94
C ILE A 243 -16.82 -13.48 2.20
N ALA A 244 -17.65 -12.49 2.52
CA ALA A 244 -18.93 -12.29 1.86
C ALA A 244 -18.77 -12.05 0.34
N LYS A 245 -17.71 -11.33 -0.08
CA LYS A 245 -17.40 -11.10 -1.50
C LYS A 245 -16.86 -12.35 -2.18
N MET A 246 -16.00 -13.13 -1.52
CA MET A 246 -15.52 -14.42 -2.05
C MET A 246 -16.68 -15.42 -2.25
N LEU A 247 -17.70 -15.37 -1.38
CA LEU A 247 -18.85 -16.29 -1.38
C LEU A 247 -20.08 -15.75 -2.15
N GLN A 248 -19.89 -14.80 -3.09
CA GLN A 248 -20.95 -14.39 -4.01
C GLN A 248 -21.32 -15.52 -4.98
N LYS A 249 -22.62 -15.70 -5.24
CA LYS A 249 -23.12 -16.83 -6.01
C LYS A 249 -22.71 -16.80 -7.48
N LYS A 250 -22.66 -15.60 -8.07
CA LYS A 250 -22.23 -15.43 -9.46
C LYS A 250 -20.72 -15.14 -9.50
N PRO A 251 -19.95 -15.80 -10.37
CA PRO A 251 -18.51 -15.58 -10.45
C PRO A 251 -18.10 -14.11 -10.71
N GLN A 252 -18.88 -13.37 -11.50
CA GLN A 252 -18.63 -11.96 -11.82
C GLN A 252 -18.81 -11.01 -10.61
N ASP A 253 -19.54 -11.43 -9.57
CA ASP A 253 -19.77 -10.65 -8.36
C ASP A 253 -18.67 -10.91 -7.30
N ARG A 254 -17.80 -11.89 -7.54
CA ARG A 254 -16.62 -12.19 -6.69
C ARG A 254 -15.46 -11.26 -7.03
N TYR A 255 -14.31 -11.56 -6.46
CA TYR A 255 -13.04 -10.95 -6.87
C TYR A 255 -12.69 -11.37 -8.31
N GLU A 256 -12.16 -10.43 -9.09
CA GLU A 256 -11.73 -10.69 -10.46
C GLU A 256 -10.57 -11.70 -10.53
N ASP A 257 -9.64 -11.57 -9.56
CA ASP A 257 -8.47 -12.44 -9.45
C ASP A 257 -8.08 -12.68 -7.97
N ILE A 258 -7.22 -13.66 -7.76
CA ILE A 258 -6.74 -14.03 -6.41
C ILE A 258 -5.78 -12.98 -5.84
N GLN A 259 -5.11 -12.19 -6.68
CA GLN A 259 -4.22 -11.12 -6.27
C GLN A 259 -5.00 -10.03 -5.52
N THR A 260 -6.19 -9.70 -6.01
CA THR A 260 -7.09 -8.74 -5.35
C THR A 260 -7.57 -9.27 -3.98
N VAL A 261 -7.82 -10.59 -3.85
CA VAL A 261 -8.12 -11.22 -2.55
C VAL A 261 -6.95 -11.07 -1.58
N MET A 262 -5.72 -11.34 -2.05
CA MET A 262 -4.51 -11.21 -1.22
C MET A 262 -4.35 -9.79 -0.67
N VAL A 263 -4.60 -8.79 -1.50
CA VAL A 263 -4.54 -7.37 -1.08
C VAL A 263 -5.50 -7.09 0.06
N ASP A 264 -6.75 -7.54 -0.06
CA ASP A 264 -7.76 -7.29 0.94
C ASP A 264 -7.53 -8.11 2.22
N LEU A 265 -7.02 -9.35 2.11
CA LEU A 265 -6.62 -10.17 3.27
C LEU A 265 -5.43 -9.56 4.02
N GLN A 266 -4.38 -9.12 3.33
CA GLN A 266 -3.26 -8.39 3.95
C GLN A 266 -3.73 -7.16 4.71
N ALA A 267 -4.78 -6.52 4.19
CA ALA A 267 -5.42 -5.39 4.82
C ALA A 267 -6.18 -5.72 6.10
N SER A 268 -6.66 -6.94 6.21
CA SER A 268 -7.45 -7.42 7.36
C SER A 268 -6.61 -8.10 8.42
N ASP A 269 -5.35 -8.41 8.11
CA ASP A 269 -4.41 -8.98 9.07
C ASP A 269 -4.02 -7.92 10.11
N SER A 270 -4.60 -8.04 11.31
CA SER A 270 -4.30 -7.16 12.46
C SER A 270 -2.82 -7.25 12.90
N LYS A 271 -2.05 -8.29 12.50
CA LYS A 271 -0.59 -8.34 12.66
C LYS A 271 0.17 -7.65 11.53
N HIS A 272 -0.40 -7.53 10.32
CA HIS A 272 0.15 -6.66 9.28
C HIS A 272 -0.25 -5.21 9.53
N ILE A 273 -1.43 -4.94 10.05
CA ILE A 273 -1.78 -3.62 10.62
C ILE A 273 -0.95 -3.38 11.90
N SER A 274 -0.57 -4.42 12.68
CA SER A 274 0.36 -4.32 13.82
C SER A 274 1.83 -4.52 13.47
N LYS A 275 2.20 -4.94 12.25
CA LYS A 275 3.58 -4.84 11.72
C LYS A 275 3.78 -3.60 10.84
N ILE A 276 2.70 -3.01 10.34
CA ILE A 276 2.60 -1.65 9.78
C ILE A 276 1.93 -0.69 10.79
N ALA A 277 1.03 -1.16 11.70
CA ALA A 277 0.68 -0.54 12.97
C ALA A 277 1.62 -1.14 14.03
N ILE A 278 2.82 -0.62 14.00
CA ILE A 278 3.79 -0.44 15.04
C ILE A 278 3.39 -1.10 16.37
N ALA A 279 4.18 -2.07 16.77
CA ALA A 279 4.71 -1.94 18.11
C ALA A 279 4.97 -0.43 18.33
N LYS A 280 4.34 0.17 19.34
CA LYS A 280 4.71 1.54 19.76
C LYS A 280 6.21 1.56 19.66
N PRO A 281 6.82 2.43 18.81
CA PRO A 281 8.27 2.41 18.69
C PRO A 281 8.79 2.47 20.10
N SER A 282 9.71 1.60 20.43
CA SER A 282 10.25 1.48 21.78
C SER A 282 10.86 2.80 22.24
N ALA A 283 11.17 3.71 21.31
CA ALA A 283 11.60 5.09 21.54
C ALA A 283 11.18 6.07 20.47
N SER A 284 11.22 7.34 20.84
CA SER A 284 10.93 8.43 19.93
C SER A 284 11.89 9.60 20.14
N ILE A 285 12.26 10.26 19.03
CA ILE A 285 13.23 11.34 19.02
C ILE A 285 12.79 12.48 18.08
N VAL A 286 13.10 13.70 18.48
CA VAL A 286 13.14 14.85 17.59
C VAL A 286 14.57 15.40 17.50
N VAL A 287 15.01 15.72 16.30
CA VAL A 287 16.27 16.42 16.05
C VAL A 287 15.94 17.88 15.75
N LEU A 288 16.31 18.78 16.65
CA LEU A 288 16.10 20.22 16.47
C LEU A 288 17.12 20.80 15.48
N PRO A 289 16.80 21.92 14.81
CA PRO A 289 17.77 22.68 14.03
C PRO A 289 18.96 23.06 14.89
N PHE A 290 20.18 22.83 14.40
CA PHE A 290 21.37 23.23 15.09
C PHE A 290 21.52 24.77 15.08
N LEU A 291 22.00 25.34 16.15
CA LEU A 291 22.18 26.79 16.27
C LEU A 291 23.49 27.22 15.61
N ASP A 292 23.44 28.23 14.72
CA ASP A 292 24.64 28.84 14.19
C ASP A 292 25.24 29.80 15.23
N MET A 293 26.35 29.38 15.83
CA MET A 293 27.14 30.16 16.81
C MET A 293 28.38 30.80 16.18
N SER A 294 28.49 30.80 14.84
CA SER A 294 29.60 31.41 14.11
C SER A 294 29.53 32.93 14.19
N PRO A 295 30.68 33.62 14.21
CA PRO A 295 30.73 35.10 14.27
C PRO A 295 29.99 35.76 13.09
N ALA A 296 30.11 35.18 11.89
CA ALA A 296 29.51 35.71 10.67
C ALA A 296 28.02 35.33 10.50
N LYS A 297 27.51 34.39 11.30
CA LYS A 297 26.11 33.88 11.20
C LYS A 297 25.72 33.43 9.78
N ASP A 298 26.66 32.85 9.02
CA ASP A 298 26.53 32.48 7.62
C ASP A 298 26.40 30.98 7.40
N GLN A 299 26.33 30.17 8.49
CA GLN A 299 26.28 28.71 8.45
C GLN A 299 24.88 28.14 8.67
N GLU A 300 23.82 28.96 8.57
CA GLU A 300 22.44 28.54 8.85
C GLU A 300 22.01 27.33 7.97
N TYR A 301 22.32 27.37 6.67
CA TYR A 301 22.00 26.29 5.76
C TYR A 301 22.71 24.97 6.11
N PHE A 302 23.92 25.08 6.66
CA PHE A 302 24.71 23.96 7.10
C PHE A 302 24.17 23.34 8.41
N CYS A 303 23.80 24.18 9.37
CA CYS A 303 23.14 23.76 10.60
C CYS A 303 21.83 23.03 10.32
N ASP A 304 21.05 23.53 9.38
CA ASP A 304 19.81 22.92 8.92
C ASP A 304 20.09 21.57 8.22
N GLY A 305 21.15 21.52 7.40
CA GLY A 305 21.57 20.34 6.66
C GLY A 305 21.99 19.18 7.58
N ILE A 306 22.80 19.46 8.61
CA ILE A 306 23.19 18.46 9.62
C ILE A 306 21.96 17.88 10.31
N ALA A 307 21.09 18.73 10.85
CA ALA A 307 19.90 18.27 11.55
C ALA A 307 19.02 17.38 10.65
N GLU A 308 18.94 17.71 9.39
CA GLU A 308 18.16 16.95 8.41
C GLU A 308 18.77 15.61 8.06
N GLU A 309 20.09 15.56 7.90
CA GLU A 309 20.79 14.30 7.61
C GLU A 309 20.68 13.35 8.81
N LEU A 310 20.78 13.88 10.02
CA LEU A 310 20.52 13.11 11.24
C LEU A 310 19.09 12.56 11.26
N ILE A 311 18.09 13.37 10.90
CA ILE A 311 16.71 12.91 10.79
C ILE A 311 16.62 11.74 9.78
N ASN A 312 17.23 11.89 8.59
CA ASN A 312 17.21 10.86 7.57
C ASN A 312 17.88 9.56 8.05
N SER A 313 19.09 9.66 8.57
CA SER A 313 19.83 8.49 9.07
C SER A 313 19.05 7.74 10.15
N LEU A 314 18.41 8.47 11.06
CA LEU A 314 17.62 7.89 12.14
C LEU A 314 16.30 7.28 11.65
N THR A 315 15.70 7.74 10.53
CA THR A 315 14.44 7.19 9.99
C THR A 315 14.58 5.76 9.46
N HIS A 316 15.80 5.32 9.14
CA HIS A 316 16.08 3.94 8.72
C HIS A 316 16.02 2.92 9.87
N ILE A 317 15.99 3.39 11.13
CA ILE A 317 15.91 2.53 12.30
C ILE A 317 14.45 2.11 12.52
N LYS A 318 14.14 0.82 12.35
CA LYS A 318 12.76 0.29 12.34
C LYS A 318 11.95 0.59 13.61
N ASP A 319 12.58 0.53 14.77
CA ASP A 319 11.92 0.66 16.08
C ASP A 319 12.06 2.05 16.70
N LEU A 320 12.57 3.03 15.94
CA LEU A 320 12.72 4.41 16.35
C LEU A 320 11.72 5.30 15.60
N ARG A 321 10.85 5.99 16.31
CA ARG A 321 10.00 7.03 15.75
C ARG A 321 10.77 8.35 15.70
N VAL A 322 11.08 8.83 14.51
CA VAL A 322 11.76 10.10 14.29
C VAL A 322 10.75 11.14 13.83
N VAL A 323 10.67 12.27 14.52
CA VAL A 323 9.81 13.38 14.13
C VAL A 323 10.32 14.01 12.85
N ALA A 324 9.40 14.21 11.91
CA ALA A 324 9.72 14.83 10.63
C ALA A 324 10.24 16.25 10.82
N ARG A 325 11.12 16.64 9.92
CA ARG A 325 11.77 17.94 9.93
C ARG A 325 10.79 19.12 10.05
N THR A 326 9.65 19.06 9.36
CA THR A 326 8.66 20.18 9.35
C THR A 326 8.23 20.54 10.77
N SER A 327 7.93 19.54 11.57
CA SER A 327 7.56 19.72 12.97
C SER A 327 8.75 20.12 13.84
N ALA A 328 9.93 19.51 13.65
CA ALA A 328 11.14 19.84 14.38
C ALA A 328 11.56 21.32 14.17
N PHE A 329 11.53 21.78 12.92
CA PHE A 329 11.99 23.11 12.54
C PHE A 329 11.00 24.23 12.85
N SER A 330 9.77 23.92 13.24
CA SER A 330 8.82 24.92 13.72
C SER A 330 9.26 25.59 15.03
N PHE A 331 10.18 24.96 15.75
CA PHE A 331 10.80 25.49 16.98
C PHE A 331 12.06 26.28 16.71
N LYS A 332 12.51 26.40 15.45
CA LYS A 332 13.71 27.16 15.09
C LYS A 332 13.62 28.63 15.56
N GLY A 333 14.61 29.07 16.33
CA GLY A 333 14.67 30.43 16.85
C GLY A 333 13.67 30.79 17.94
N LYS A 334 12.94 29.81 18.46
CA LYS A 334 12.02 29.96 19.60
C LYS A 334 12.72 29.54 20.89
N ASP A 335 12.55 30.35 21.94
CA ASP A 335 13.01 30.02 23.29
C ASP A 335 11.91 29.21 23.99
N VAL A 336 11.93 27.90 23.79
CA VAL A 336 10.93 26.93 24.33
C VAL A 336 11.66 25.84 25.11
N ASP A 337 11.18 25.51 26.30
CA ASP A 337 11.74 24.44 27.12
C ASP A 337 11.68 23.09 26.35
N VAL A 338 12.78 22.34 26.36
CA VAL A 338 12.91 21.03 25.70
C VAL A 338 11.80 20.06 26.10
N ARG A 339 11.34 20.11 27.35
CA ARG A 339 10.23 19.29 27.86
C ARG A 339 8.89 19.66 27.20
N ASP A 340 8.67 20.95 26.92
CA ASP A 340 7.45 21.41 26.26
C ASP A 340 7.49 21.07 24.76
N ILE A 341 8.67 21.13 24.11
CA ILE A 341 8.87 20.63 22.76
C ILE A 341 8.56 19.13 22.71
N GLY A 342 9.12 18.37 23.63
CA GLY A 342 8.92 16.93 23.69
C GLY A 342 7.45 16.54 23.92
N ARG A 343 6.72 17.24 24.80
CA ARG A 343 5.28 17.05 25.01
C ARG A 343 4.47 17.39 23.78
N THR A 344 4.76 18.52 23.12
CA THR A 344 4.05 18.97 21.91
C THR A 344 4.21 17.99 20.77
N LEU A 345 5.40 17.41 20.61
CA LEU A 345 5.72 16.44 19.57
C LEU A 345 5.51 15.00 20.00
N ASN A 346 5.16 14.78 21.28
CA ASN A 346 4.97 13.47 21.88
C ASN A 346 6.18 12.55 21.66
N VAL A 347 7.39 13.02 22.03
CA VAL A 347 8.66 12.28 21.93
C VAL A 347 9.29 12.05 23.30
N ASP A 348 10.13 11.03 23.40
CA ASP A 348 10.86 10.66 24.61
C ASP A 348 12.20 11.41 24.72
N HIS A 349 12.79 11.72 23.56
CA HIS A 349 14.12 12.36 23.48
C HIS A 349 14.15 13.54 22.53
N VAL A 350 14.97 14.52 22.85
CA VAL A 350 15.28 15.69 22.00
C VAL A 350 16.78 15.72 21.76
N LEU A 351 17.18 15.73 20.49
CA LEU A 351 18.55 16.04 20.08
C LEU A 351 18.64 17.51 19.69
N GLU A 352 19.50 18.23 20.34
CA GLU A 352 19.82 19.64 20.05
C GLU A 352 21.31 19.81 19.84
N GLY A 353 21.70 20.91 19.20
CA GLY A 353 23.12 21.19 18.99
C GLY A 353 23.43 22.58 18.47
N SER A 354 24.73 22.85 18.33
CA SER A 354 25.21 24.08 17.77
C SER A 354 26.45 23.89 16.89
N VAL A 355 26.63 24.77 15.92
CA VAL A 355 27.77 24.81 15.01
C VAL A 355 28.47 26.13 15.15
N ARG A 356 29.80 26.12 15.28
CA ARG A 356 30.64 27.32 15.29
C ARG A 356 31.80 27.15 14.32
N LYS A 357 31.84 27.98 13.29
CA LYS A 357 32.93 28.04 12.31
C LYS A 357 33.86 29.19 12.62
N SER A 358 35.18 28.91 12.58
CA SER A 358 36.23 29.93 12.73
C SER A 358 37.39 29.57 11.80
N GLY A 359 37.49 30.24 10.64
CA GLY A 359 38.36 29.85 9.55
C GLY A 359 37.98 28.46 9.01
N ASP A 360 38.95 27.55 8.88
CA ASP A 360 38.74 26.17 8.45
C ASP A 360 38.38 25.23 9.61
N GLN A 361 38.30 25.74 10.84
CA GLN A 361 37.93 24.95 12.01
C GLN A 361 36.43 25.02 12.25
N LEU A 362 35.84 23.85 12.43
CA LEU A 362 34.43 23.62 12.73
C LEU A 362 34.30 23.00 14.11
N ARG A 363 33.51 23.60 14.96
CA ARG A 363 33.12 23.03 16.26
C ARG A 363 31.65 22.72 16.23
N ILE A 364 31.29 21.46 16.44
CA ILE A 364 29.90 21.01 16.56
C ILE A 364 29.72 20.50 18.00
N THR A 365 28.63 20.91 18.63
CA THR A 365 28.20 20.37 19.91
C THR A 365 26.86 19.71 19.69
N ALA A 366 26.66 18.48 20.16
CA ALA A 366 25.41 17.75 20.12
C ALA A 366 25.05 17.26 21.52
N GLN A 367 23.76 17.32 21.86
CA GLN A 367 23.24 16.96 23.18
C GLN A 367 21.93 16.21 23.01
N LEU A 368 21.82 15.04 23.64
CA LEU A 368 20.60 14.25 23.74
C LEU A 368 19.97 14.47 25.12
N VAL A 369 18.73 14.91 25.14
CA VAL A 369 17.99 15.25 26.35
C VAL A 369 16.79 14.34 26.50
N ASN A 370 16.58 13.77 27.67
CA ASN A 370 15.37 13.06 28.01
C ASN A 370 14.25 14.06 28.36
N VAL A 371 13.08 13.90 27.72
CA VAL A 371 11.94 14.83 27.86
C VAL A 371 11.28 14.72 29.24
N THR A 372 11.31 13.55 29.87
CA THR A 372 10.59 13.28 31.12
C THR A 372 11.19 14.07 32.28
N ASP A 373 12.50 14.11 32.36
CA ASP A 373 13.24 14.73 33.48
C ASP A 373 14.06 15.97 33.09
N GLY A 374 14.26 16.17 31.78
CA GLY A 374 15.04 17.28 31.24
C GLY A 374 16.56 17.12 31.39
N TYR A 375 17.05 15.95 31.81
CA TYR A 375 18.48 15.72 31.95
C TYR A 375 19.12 15.29 30.63
N HIS A 376 20.40 15.72 30.48
CA HIS A 376 21.21 15.28 29.34
C HIS A 376 21.57 13.81 29.52
N VAL A 377 21.07 12.96 28.61
CA VAL A 377 21.47 11.56 28.49
C VAL A 377 22.91 11.49 27.99
N TRP A 378 23.25 12.43 27.11
CA TRP A 378 24.55 12.50 26.48
C TRP A 378 24.82 13.91 25.95
N SER A 379 26.11 14.34 26.00
CA SER A 379 26.59 15.61 25.47
C SER A 379 28.03 15.48 25.01
N GLU A 380 28.27 15.79 23.74
CA GLU A 380 29.63 15.75 23.18
C GLU A 380 29.95 16.91 22.27
N ARG A 381 31.26 17.15 22.12
CA ARG A 381 31.82 18.25 21.31
C ARG A 381 32.83 17.65 20.31
N TYR A 382 32.66 18.05 19.06
CA TYR A 382 33.50 17.66 17.93
C TYR A 382 34.24 18.89 17.41
N ASP A 383 35.56 18.85 17.44
CA ASP A 383 36.44 19.88 16.83
C ASP A 383 37.09 19.21 15.60
N ARG A 384 36.76 19.66 14.40
CA ARG A 384 37.19 19.09 13.12
C ARG A 384 37.51 20.16 12.09
N CYS A 385 38.26 19.78 11.02
CA CYS A 385 38.36 20.60 9.82
C CYS A 385 37.09 20.51 8.99
N ALA A 386 36.77 21.58 8.24
CA ALA A 386 35.57 21.61 7.40
C ALA A 386 35.52 20.46 6.32
N GLU A 387 36.67 19.87 6.02
CA GLU A 387 36.79 18.71 5.11
C GLU A 387 36.23 17.41 5.71
N ASP A 388 36.11 17.31 7.04
CA ASP A 388 35.69 16.11 7.77
C ASP A 388 34.18 16.07 8.11
N ILE A 389 33.41 16.97 7.54
CA ILE A 389 31.97 17.16 7.84
C ILE A 389 31.14 15.88 7.82
N PHE A 390 31.37 15.01 6.84
CA PHE A 390 30.65 13.74 6.71
C PHE A 390 31.01 12.74 7.80
N SER A 391 32.32 12.68 8.17
CA SER A 391 32.77 11.84 9.27
C SER A 391 32.10 12.24 10.59
N ILE A 392 31.89 13.54 10.80
CA ILE A 392 31.20 14.06 11.98
C ILE A 392 29.72 13.66 11.99
N GLN A 393 29.03 13.76 10.84
CA GLN A 393 27.62 13.36 10.74
C GLN A 393 27.44 11.88 11.02
N ASP A 394 28.27 11.02 10.40
CA ASP A 394 28.25 9.58 10.61
C ASP A 394 28.56 9.23 12.06
N GLU A 395 29.58 9.86 12.65
CA GLU A 395 30.00 9.67 14.04
C GLU A 395 28.88 10.04 15.02
N ILE A 396 28.22 11.20 14.83
CA ILE A 396 27.10 11.65 15.67
C ILE A 396 25.90 10.70 15.50
N SER A 397 25.58 10.34 14.27
CA SER A 397 24.47 9.42 14.00
C SER A 397 24.71 8.06 14.65
N LEU A 398 25.92 7.49 14.53
CA LEU A 398 26.32 6.23 15.17
C LEU A 398 26.19 6.30 16.68
N MET A 399 26.67 7.37 17.31
CA MET A 399 26.68 7.48 18.76
C MET A 399 25.27 7.69 19.33
N ILE A 400 24.38 8.41 18.63
CA ILE A 400 22.98 8.51 19.01
C ILE A 400 22.30 7.14 18.90
N VAL A 401 22.55 6.41 17.81
CA VAL A 401 22.06 5.06 17.63
C VAL A 401 22.56 4.15 18.76
N ASP A 402 23.85 4.19 19.09
CA ASP A 402 24.43 3.37 20.15
C ASP A 402 23.86 3.70 21.53
N LYS A 403 23.64 4.98 21.84
CA LYS A 403 23.03 5.41 23.12
C LYS A 403 21.55 5.01 23.22
N LEU A 404 20.77 5.26 22.19
CA LEU A 404 19.37 4.83 22.15
C LEU A 404 19.24 3.31 22.17
N ARG A 405 20.19 2.62 21.55
CA ARG A 405 20.25 1.16 21.49
C ARG A 405 20.55 0.55 22.87
N ALA A 406 21.49 1.09 23.61
CA ALA A 406 21.83 0.61 24.96
C ALA A 406 20.64 0.68 25.92
N GLU A 407 19.71 1.62 25.70
CA GLU A 407 18.51 1.81 26.52
C GLU A 407 17.30 1.03 26.02
N ILE A 408 17.22 0.62 24.72
CA ILE A 408 15.95 0.28 24.08
C ILE A 408 15.94 -1.04 23.28
N LEU A 409 17.00 -1.42 22.57
CA LEU A 409 16.90 -2.39 21.46
C LEU A 409 17.62 -3.74 21.62
N GLY A 410 18.48 -3.92 22.61
CA GLY A 410 19.28 -5.18 22.64
C GLY A 410 20.21 -5.36 21.41
N ASP A 411 21.00 -6.45 21.38
CA ASP A 411 22.24 -6.63 20.61
C ASP A 411 22.17 -6.79 19.05
N GLU A 412 21.22 -6.28 18.31
CA GLU A 412 21.23 -6.39 16.83
C GLU A 412 22.08 -5.30 16.14
N LYS A 413 22.99 -5.74 15.26
CA LYS A 413 23.83 -4.84 14.43
C LYS A 413 23.01 -4.17 13.33
N ILE A 414 22.94 -2.84 13.33
CA ILE A 414 22.36 -2.04 12.25
C ILE A 414 23.50 -1.52 11.39
N SER A 415 23.48 -1.80 10.08
CA SER A 415 24.37 -1.16 9.14
C SER A 415 23.81 0.22 8.78
N LEU A 416 24.56 1.28 9.02
CA LEU A 416 24.29 2.59 8.44
C LEU A 416 24.67 2.55 6.96
N GLN A 417 23.83 3.20 6.11
CA GLN A 417 24.08 3.26 4.67
C GLN A 417 25.43 3.94 4.35
N GLU A 418 26.07 3.46 3.30
CA GLU A 418 27.28 4.04 2.74
C GLU A 418 27.04 5.49 2.25
N ARG A 419 28.10 6.28 2.19
CA ARG A 419 28.09 7.68 1.75
C ARG A 419 27.49 7.80 0.34
N HIS A 420 26.55 8.72 0.16
CA HIS A 420 25.89 8.96 -1.11
C HIS A 420 26.71 9.77 -2.13
N THR A 421 27.73 10.50 -1.68
CA THR A 421 28.70 11.23 -2.52
C THR A 421 29.97 11.50 -1.74
N SER A 422 31.12 11.53 -2.44
CA SER A 422 32.41 11.94 -1.89
C SER A 422 32.70 13.43 -2.11
N SER A 423 31.89 14.15 -2.91
CA SER A 423 32.07 15.57 -3.22
C SER A 423 31.33 16.46 -2.21
N ILE A 424 32.09 17.25 -1.44
CA ILE A 424 31.53 18.24 -0.50
C ILE A 424 30.72 19.30 -1.24
N GLU A 425 31.19 19.74 -2.41
CA GLU A 425 30.52 20.72 -3.23
C GLU A 425 29.20 20.20 -3.77
N ALA A 426 29.14 18.92 -4.22
CA ALA A 426 27.91 18.27 -4.65
C ALA A 426 26.90 18.18 -3.50
N TYR A 427 27.35 17.78 -2.33
CA TYR A 427 26.51 17.72 -1.13
C TYR A 427 25.96 19.09 -0.73
N ASN A 428 26.80 20.14 -0.71
CA ASN A 428 26.34 21.50 -0.41
C ASN A 428 25.31 22.01 -1.42
N ALA A 429 25.49 21.70 -2.70
CA ALA A 429 24.50 22.02 -3.73
C ALA A 429 23.18 21.27 -3.49
N TYR A 430 23.26 19.98 -3.18
CA TYR A 430 22.09 19.17 -2.83
C TYR A 430 21.30 19.72 -1.63
N LEU A 431 21.98 20.11 -0.55
CA LEU A 431 21.36 20.72 0.63
C LEU A 431 20.64 22.03 0.28
N LYS A 432 21.24 22.87 -0.58
CA LYS A 432 20.57 24.09 -1.07
C LYS A 432 19.31 23.73 -1.89
N GLY A 433 19.38 22.70 -2.72
CA GLY A 433 18.21 22.19 -3.46
C GLY A 433 17.09 21.82 -2.49
N ARG A 434 17.38 21.02 -1.48
CA ARG A 434 16.41 20.62 -0.43
C ARG A 434 15.83 21.83 0.32
N PHE A 435 16.63 22.81 0.66
CA PHE A 435 16.18 24.04 1.32
C PHE A 435 15.12 24.78 0.48
N PHE A 436 15.32 24.88 -0.84
CA PHE A 436 14.36 25.57 -1.71
C PHE A 436 13.07 24.79 -1.95
N VAL A 437 13.12 23.44 -2.09
CA VAL A 437 11.91 22.61 -2.26
C VAL A 437 10.85 22.91 -1.20
N ARG A 438 11.26 23.17 0.02
CA ARG A 438 10.39 23.34 1.20
C ARG A 438 9.59 24.63 1.23
N LYS A 439 10.01 25.64 0.46
CA LYS A 439 9.28 26.91 0.37
C LYS A 439 7.98 26.78 -0.43
N LEU A 440 7.79 25.62 -1.07
CA LEU A 440 6.56 25.20 -1.77
C LEU A 440 6.06 26.22 -2.80
N SER A 441 6.93 27.08 -3.34
CA SER A 441 6.58 28.04 -4.36
C SER A 441 7.08 27.61 -5.75
N LYS A 442 6.37 28.05 -6.79
CA LYS A 442 6.78 27.81 -8.18
C LYS A 442 8.23 28.24 -8.46
N ALA A 443 8.62 29.41 -7.97
CA ALA A 443 9.96 29.96 -8.17
C ALA A 443 11.04 29.16 -7.43
N ASP A 444 10.72 28.70 -6.22
CA ASP A 444 11.68 27.99 -5.39
C ASP A 444 11.89 26.55 -5.85
N PHE A 445 10.89 25.89 -6.43
CA PHE A 445 11.10 24.59 -7.11
C PHE A 445 12.07 24.71 -8.29
N GLY A 446 12.00 25.83 -9.06
CA GLY A 446 12.96 26.08 -10.12
C GLY A 446 14.39 26.31 -9.62
N LYS A 447 14.55 26.97 -8.45
CA LYS A 447 15.86 27.11 -7.81
C LYS A 447 16.39 25.77 -7.29
N ALA A 448 15.51 24.96 -6.69
CA ALA A 448 15.86 23.64 -6.19
C ALA A 448 16.40 22.76 -7.29
N ILE A 449 15.70 22.70 -8.45
CA ILE A 449 16.14 21.92 -9.59
C ILE A 449 17.54 22.37 -10.05
N LYS A 450 17.80 23.67 -10.17
CA LYS A 450 19.13 24.18 -10.55
C LYS A 450 20.23 23.73 -9.60
N TYR A 451 19.95 23.72 -8.27
CA TYR A 451 20.94 23.27 -7.30
C TYR A 451 21.15 21.75 -7.36
N TYR A 452 20.12 20.97 -7.62
CA TYR A 452 20.26 19.52 -7.85
C TYR A 452 21.04 19.24 -9.15
N GLU A 453 20.77 19.99 -10.23
CA GLU A 453 21.55 19.90 -11.48
C GLU A 453 23.03 20.24 -11.21
N GLN A 454 23.31 21.28 -10.42
CA GLN A 454 24.68 21.62 -10.01
C GLN A 454 25.31 20.46 -9.18
N ALA A 455 24.57 19.82 -8.31
CA ALA A 455 25.06 18.66 -7.56
C ALA A 455 25.42 17.49 -8.48
N ILE A 456 24.61 17.23 -9.51
CA ILE A 456 24.84 16.21 -10.52
C ILE A 456 26.03 16.54 -11.42
N ASP A 457 26.25 17.81 -11.78
CA ASP A 457 27.42 18.25 -12.54
C ASP A 457 28.73 18.01 -11.78
N LEU A 458 28.68 18.09 -10.44
CA LEU A 458 29.81 17.85 -9.53
C LEU A 458 30.01 16.35 -9.19
N ASP A 459 28.94 15.56 -9.21
CA ASP A 459 28.94 14.13 -8.99
C ASP A 459 27.79 13.49 -9.81
N HIS A 460 28.15 12.90 -10.93
CA HIS A 460 27.19 12.33 -11.88
C HIS A 460 26.43 11.10 -11.35
N ASP A 461 26.97 10.44 -10.32
CA ASP A 461 26.36 9.29 -9.68
C ASP A 461 25.61 9.64 -8.38
N TYR A 462 25.33 10.93 -8.16
CA TYR A 462 24.59 11.37 -7.00
C TYR A 462 23.07 11.09 -7.13
N ALA A 463 22.66 9.89 -6.83
CA ALA A 463 21.28 9.38 -7.01
C ALA A 463 20.21 10.22 -6.32
N GLN A 464 20.47 10.72 -5.10
CA GLN A 464 19.53 11.54 -4.33
C GLN A 464 19.24 12.88 -5.01
N ALA A 465 20.17 13.46 -5.76
CA ALA A 465 19.94 14.69 -6.51
C ALA A 465 18.96 14.47 -7.66
N TYR A 466 19.08 13.34 -8.38
CA TYR A 466 18.09 12.94 -9.39
C TYR A 466 16.71 12.68 -8.77
N ALA A 467 16.63 12.00 -7.63
CA ALA A 467 15.38 11.79 -6.90
C ALA A 467 14.76 13.13 -6.47
N GLY A 468 15.58 14.10 -6.02
CA GLY A 468 15.18 15.46 -5.68
C GLY A 468 14.58 16.22 -6.87
N ILE A 469 15.18 16.12 -8.06
CA ILE A 469 14.64 16.71 -9.30
C ILE A 469 13.27 16.07 -9.63
N SER A 470 13.19 14.75 -9.56
CA SER A 470 11.93 14.02 -9.80
C SER A 470 10.82 14.51 -8.86
N TYR A 471 11.12 14.60 -7.58
CA TYR A 471 10.19 15.08 -6.57
C TYR A 471 9.73 16.52 -6.82
N CYS A 472 10.63 17.43 -7.21
CA CYS A 472 10.27 18.80 -7.61
C CYS A 472 9.27 18.84 -8.77
N TYR A 473 9.47 18.02 -9.80
CA TYR A 473 8.52 17.93 -10.91
C TYR A 473 7.17 17.33 -10.50
N CYS A 474 7.13 16.35 -9.59
CA CYS A 474 5.90 15.85 -9.00
C CYS A 474 5.17 16.97 -8.22
N LEU A 475 5.89 17.78 -7.46
CA LEU A 475 5.31 18.92 -6.73
C LEU A 475 4.78 20.00 -7.67
N TYR A 476 5.43 20.29 -8.80
CA TYR A 476 4.88 21.20 -9.80
C TYR A 476 3.51 20.76 -10.32
N ALA A 477 3.32 19.47 -10.54
CA ALA A 477 2.03 18.90 -10.94
C ALA A 477 1.02 18.93 -9.79
N ASN A 478 1.44 18.57 -8.57
CA ASN A 478 0.58 18.50 -7.39
C ASN A 478 0.02 19.85 -6.96
N TYR A 479 0.87 20.89 -6.98
CA TYR A 479 0.45 22.26 -6.67
C TYR A 479 -0.13 23.01 -7.87
N TYR A 480 -0.29 22.32 -9.03
CA TYR A 480 -0.91 22.86 -10.24
C TYR A 480 -0.19 24.07 -10.85
N TYR A 481 1.09 24.21 -10.58
CA TYR A 481 1.90 25.29 -11.14
C TYR A 481 2.20 25.11 -12.63
N LEU A 482 2.24 23.86 -13.10
CA LEU A 482 2.53 23.50 -14.49
C LEU A 482 1.65 22.30 -14.93
N PRO A 483 1.36 22.15 -16.24
CA PRO A 483 0.62 21.00 -16.76
C PRO A 483 1.33 19.67 -16.44
N SER A 484 0.57 18.68 -16.01
CA SER A 484 1.11 17.33 -15.68
C SER A 484 1.87 16.73 -16.86
N LYS A 485 1.38 16.92 -18.10
CA LYS A 485 2.00 16.45 -19.34
C LYS A 485 3.40 17.04 -19.62
N ASP A 486 3.70 18.23 -19.06
CA ASP A 486 4.97 18.92 -19.30
C ASP A 486 6.03 18.56 -18.24
N VAL A 487 5.60 18.14 -17.05
CA VAL A 487 6.51 17.94 -15.91
C VAL A 487 6.65 16.47 -15.48
N LEU A 488 5.58 15.66 -15.51
CA LEU A 488 5.65 14.28 -15.02
C LEU A 488 6.51 13.35 -15.91
N PRO A 489 6.59 13.52 -17.25
CA PRO A 489 7.58 12.79 -18.04
C PRO A 489 9.03 13.10 -17.64
N LYS A 490 9.34 14.36 -17.26
CA LYS A 490 10.67 14.76 -16.76
C LYS A 490 10.94 14.16 -15.39
N ALA A 491 9.93 14.16 -14.50
CA ALA A 491 10.00 13.49 -13.21
C ALA A 491 10.36 12.01 -13.37
N ARG A 492 9.72 11.31 -14.32
CA ARG A 492 9.98 9.90 -14.60
C ARG A 492 11.40 9.63 -15.05
N VAL A 493 11.94 10.44 -15.94
CA VAL A 493 13.33 10.31 -16.42
C VAL A 493 14.29 10.43 -15.24
N ALA A 494 14.11 11.45 -14.41
CA ALA A 494 14.94 11.67 -13.24
C ALA A 494 14.81 10.53 -12.19
N ALA A 495 13.57 10.06 -11.90
CA ALA A 495 13.36 8.94 -10.98
C ALA A 495 14.02 7.65 -11.46
N LYS A 496 13.88 7.32 -12.76
CA LYS A 496 14.53 6.13 -13.32
C LYS A 496 16.04 6.23 -13.25
N LYS A 497 16.60 7.42 -13.55
CA LYS A 497 18.06 7.61 -13.44
C LYS A 497 18.54 7.46 -12.00
N ALA A 498 17.80 7.98 -11.02
CA ALA A 498 18.10 7.76 -9.61
C ALA A 498 18.14 6.27 -9.26
N LEU A 499 17.15 5.49 -9.73
CA LEU A 499 17.07 4.04 -9.45
C LEU A 499 18.04 3.18 -10.27
N GLU A 500 18.59 3.68 -11.38
CA GLU A 500 19.70 3.04 -12.08
C GLU A 500 21.00 3.10 -11.27
N ILE A 501 21.17 4.15 -10.44
CA ILE A 501 22.35 4.36 -9.61
C ILE A 501 22.15 3.69 -8.24
N ASP A 502 20.99 3.89 -7.61
CA ASP A 502 20.64 3.33 -6.30
C ASP A 502 19.17 2.89 -6.31
N ASP A 503 18.92 1.60 -6.43
CA ASP A 503 17.58 1.00 -6.55
C ASP A 503 16.82 0.92 -5.22
N THR A 504 17.42 1.35 -4.11
CA THR A 504 16.81 1.37 -2.77
C THR A 504 16.18 2.70 -2.40
N LEU A 505 16.31 3.74 -3.24
CA LEU A 505 15.82 5.09 -2.95
C LEU A 505 14.29 5.18 -2.87
N ALA A 506 13.77 5.24 -1.65
CA ALA A 506 12.34 5.35 -1.36
C ALA A 506 11.68 6.55 -2.06
N LEU A 507 12.35 7.71 -2.08
CA LEU A 507 11.82 8.92 -2.73
C LEU A 507 11.64 8.74 -4.24
N ALA A 508 12.55 8.04 -4.92
CA ALA A 508 12.47 7.77 -6.35
C ALA A 508 11.34 6.77 -6.67
N HIS A 509 11.21 5.70 -5.89
CA HIS A 509 10.08 4.78 -5.98
C HIS A 509 8.74 5.48 -5.73
N SER A 510 8.67 6.37 -4.73
CA SER A 510 7.47 7.17 -4.46
C SER A 510 7.09 8.08 -5.62
N ALA A 511 8.07 8.74 -6.22
CA ALA A 511 7.85 9.60 -7.39
C ALA A 511 7.29 8.79 -8.57
N LEU A 512 7.81 7.57 -8.84
CA LEU A 512 7.26 6.69 -9.85
C LEU A 512 5.83 6.27 -9.52
N GLY A 513 5.58 5.86 -8.29
CA GLY A 513 4.23 5.51 -7.83
C GLY A 513 3.24 6.65 -8.03
N TYR A 514 3.63 7.88 -7.68
CA TYR A 514 2.86 9.10 -7.90
C TYR A 514 2.54 9.33 -9.39
N ILE A 515 3.56 9.19 -10.26
CA ILE A 515 3.39 9.33 -11.72
C ILE A 515 2.44 8.28 -12.27
N TYR A 516 2.54 7.03 -11.83
CA TYR A 516 1.71 5.94 -12.32
C TYR A 516 0.22 6.18 -12.04
N TYR A 517 -0.20 6.57 -10.80
CA TYR A 517 -1.63 6.76 -10.55
C TYR A 517 -2.18 8.12 -10.96
N LEU A 518 -1.36 9.19 -11.05
CA LEU A 518 -1.84 10.52 -11.40
C LEU A 518 -1.75 10.85 -12.90
N TYR A 519 -0.86 10.18 -13.62
CA TYR A 519 -0.56 10.53 -15.01
C TYR A 519 -0.80 9.36 -15.97
N ASP A 520 -0.31 8.16 -15.63
CA ASP A 520 -0.48 7.00 -16.50
C ASP A 520 -1.82 6.29 -16.26
N TRP A 521 -2.40 6.48 -15.07
CA TRP A 521 -3.56 5.76 -14.55
C TRP A 521 -3.32 4.25 -14.46
N ASP A 522 -2.06 3.87 -14.25
CA ASP A 522 -1.63 2.51 -13.94
C ASP A 522 -1.57 2.30 -12.43
N PHE A 523 -2.73 1.97 -11.86
CA PHE A 523 -2.88 1.77 -10.42
C PHE A 523 -2.16 0.52 -9.90
N HIS A 524 -1.86 -0.46 -10.77
CA HIS A 524 -1.09 -1.64 -10.39
C HIS A 524 0.38 -1.28 -10.15
N SER A 525 1.02 -0.69 -11.15
CA SER A 525 2.43 -0.26 -11.04
C SER A 525 2.62 0.81 -9.97
N ALA A 526 1.62 1.69 -9.76
CA ALA A 526 1.63 2.67 -8.68
C ALA A 526 1.75 1.99 -7.32
N ARG A 527 0.90 0.98 -7.05
CA ARG A 527 0.92 0.24 -5.79
C ARG A 527 2.27 -0.42 -5.55
N MET A 528 2.76 -1.16 -6.53
CA MET A 528 4.04 -1.88 -6.42
C MET A 528 5.21 -0.95 -6.09
N SER A 529 5.26 0.22 -6.76
CA SER A 529 6.32 1.20 -6.52
C SER A 529 6.21 1.85 -5.13
N LEU A 530 4.98 2.15 -4.65
CA LEU A 530 4.77 2.75 -3.34
C LEU A 530 5.02 1.77 -2.19
N GLU A 531 4.64 0.49 -2.36
CA GLU A 531 4.95 -0.57 -1.40
C GLU A 531 6.47 -0.77 -1.29
N LYS A 532 7.19 -0.80 -2.43
CA LYS A 532 8.64 -0.90 -2.45
C LYS A 532 9.32 0.31 -1.76
N ALA A 533 8.79 1.52 -1.97
CA ALA A 533 9.28 2.70 -1.26
C ALA A 533 9.17 2.57 0.26
N LEU A 534 8.05 2.05 0.76
CA LEU A 534 7.81 1.86 2.20
C LEU A 534 8.51 0.63 2.78
N GLU A 535 8.89 -0.34 1.93
CA GLU A 535 9.76 -1.46 2.33
C GLU A 535 11.17 -0.97 2.64
N PHE A 536 11.74 -0.12 1.78
CA PHE A 536 13.07 0.46 2.01
C PHE A 536 13.08 1.50 3.14
N GLU A 537 12.08 2.38 3.20
CA GLU A 537 12.01 3.44 4.20
C GLU A 537 10.59 3.55 4.79
N PRO A 538 10.27 2.75 5.82
CA PRO A 538 8.93 2.67 6.40
C PRO A 538 8.38 4.00 6.96
N ASN A 539 9.25 4.91 7.37
CA ASN A 539 8.90 6.20 7.95
C ASN A 539 9.05 7.39 6.98
N CYS A 540 9.25 7.14 5.69
CA CYS A 540 9.33 8.17 4.66
C CYS A 540 7.98 8.90 4.51
N VAL A 541 7.90 10.13 5.01
CA VAL A 541 6.68 10.94 4.96
C VAL A 541 6.18 11.16 3.52
N PRO A 542 7.02 11.55 2.52
CA PRO A 542 6.57 11.66 1.13
C PRO A 542 5.96 10.36 0.56
N SER A 543 6.56 9.20 0.88
CA SER A 543 6.08 7.90 0.43
C SER A 543 4.71 7.57 1.01
N ARG A 544 4.50 7.83 2.32
CA ARG A 544 3.21 7.61 2.97
C ARG A 544 2.12 8.54 2.45
N ILE A 545 2.44 9.82 2.21
CA ILE A 545 1.50 10.78 1.59
C ILE A 545 1.08 10.28 0.19
N ALA A 546 2.04 9.83 -0.63
CA ALA A 546 1.74 9.30 -1.96
C ALA A 546 0.90 8.02 -1.90
N TYR A 547 1.16 7.14 -0.92
CA TYR A 547 0.41 5.90 -0.73
C TYR A 547 -1.02 6.17 -0.21
N GLY A 548 -1.18 7.12 0.73
CA GLY A 548 -2.50 7.63 1.14
C GLY A 548 -3.29 8.20 -0.04
N GLY A 549 -2.63 8.97 -0.92
CA GLY A 549 -3.21 9.47 -2.16
C GLY A 549 -3.66 8.36 -3.11
N TYR A 550 -2.84 7.33 -3.29
CA TYR A 550 -3.22 6.14 -4.08
C TYR A 550 -4.50 5.48 -3.52
N PHE A 551 -4.61 5.30 -2.19
CA PHE A 551 -5.81 4.75 -1.59
C PHE A 551 -7.03 5.66 -1.79
N ALA A 552 -6.88 6.97 -1.66
CA ALA A 552 -7.95 7.92 -1.94
C ALA A 552 -8.39 7.84 -3.41
N ALA A 553 -7.46 7.82 -4.36
CA ALA A 553 -7.74 7.68 -5.79
C ALA A 553 -8.53 6.40 -6.13
N THR A 554 -8.28 5.31 -5.41
CA THR A 554 -8.98 4.02 -5.56
C THR A 554 -10.21 3.88 -4.66
N GLY A 555 -10.71 4.96 -4.05
CA GLY A 555 -11.91 4.98 -3.21
C GLY A 555 -11.77 4.31 -1.83
N ARG A 556 -10.55 3.92 -1.44
CA ARG A 556 -10.27 3.26 -0.14
C ARG A 556 -9.98 4.29 0.94
N MET A 557 -11.00 5.07 1.29
CA MET A 557 -10.83 6.21 2.18
C MET A 557 -10.42 5.85 3.60
N ASP A 558 -10.84 4.70 4.12
CA ASP A 558 -10.40 4.15 5.40
C ASP A 558 -8.86 4.01 5.47
N ARG A 559 -8.25 3.50 4.40
CA ARG A 559 -6.80 3.36 4.28
C ARG A 559 -6.09 4.68 4.03
N ALA A 560 -6.65 5.54 3.19
CA ALA A 560 -6.11 6.88 2.98
C ALA A 560 -6.01 7.65 4.30
N ILE A 561 -7.06 7.59 5.12
CA ILE A 561 -7.11 8.19 6.46
C ILE A 561 -6.09 7.54 7.40
N ALA A 562 -5.96 6.21 7.39
CA ALA A 562 -5.00 5.50 8.23
C ALA A 562 -3.55 5.90 7.91
N GLU A 563 -3.16 5.93 6.62
CA GLU A 563 -1.82 6.37 6.20
C GLU A 563 -1.58 7.83 6.57
N GLN A 564 -2.58 8.71 6.39
CA GLN A 564 -2.43 10.12 6.74
C GLN A 564 -2.36 10.36 8.26
N LYS A 565 -3.03 9.56 9.08
CA LYS A 565 -2.84 9.55 10.54
C LYS A 565 -1.42 9.16 10.90
N ARG A 566 -0.87 8.17 10.19
CA ARG A 566 0.53 7.78 10.38
C ARG A 566 1.52 8.88 10.00
N VAL A 567 1.23 9.61 8.92
CA VAL A 567 2.00 10.82 8.57
C VAL A 567 1.98 11.83 9.71
N LEU A 568 0.83 12.04 10.37
CA LEU A 568 0.71 12.97 11.49
C LEU A 568 1.38 12.48 12.78
N GLU A 569 1.59 11.18 12.96
CA GLU A 569 2.46 10.70 14.05
C GLU A 569 3.92 11.07 13.81
N LEU A 570 4.35 11.15 12.54
CA LEU A 570 5.72 11.56 12.16
C LEU A 570 5.86 13.07 12.03
N ASP A 571 4.81 13.79 11.63
CA ASP A 571 4.81 15.24 11.36
C ASP A 571 3.54 15.92 11.92
N PRO A 572 3.40 15.99 13.27
CA PRO A 572 2.15 16.35 13.94
C PRO A 572 1.68 17.79 13.73
N ILE A 573 2.61 18.74 13.57
CA ILE A 573 2.29 20.16 13.50
C ILE A 573 2.37 20.76 12.09
N SER A 574 2.49 19.91 11.07
CA SER A 574 2.40 20.33 9.67
C SER A 574 0.98 20.74 9.31
N PHE A 575 0.77 22.02 8.98
CA PHE A 575 -0.53 22.49 8.52
C PHE A 575 -0.99 21.74 7.26
N GLY A 576 -0.07 21.43 6.33
CA GLY A 576 -0.36 20.73 5.10
C GLY A 576 -0.87 19.31 5.34
N ASN A 577 -0.22 18.56 6.23
CA ASN A 577 -0.61 17.19 6.55
C ASN A 577 -1.93 17.14 7.35
N ASN A 578 -2.15 18.08 8.26
CA ASN A 578 -3.42 18.24 8.97
C ASN A 578 -4.56 18.61 8.00
N SER A 579 -4.28 19.49 7.04
CA SER A 579 -5.25 19.86 5.99
C SER A 579 -5.56 18.69 5.07
N LEU A 580 -4.59 17.87 4.70
CA LEU A 580 -4.80 16.69 3.85
C LEU A 580 -5.65 15.64 4.56
N LEU A 581 -5.45 15.42 5.87
CA LEU A 581 -6.32 14.51 6.63
C LEU A 581 -7.76 15.06 6.70
N SER A 582 -7.93 16.39 6.87
CA SER A 582 -9.27 17.01 6.80
C SER A 582 -9.92 16.79 5.44
N LEU A 583 -9.17 16.92 4.32
CA LEU A 583 -9.67 16.63 2.98
C LEU A 583 -10.11 15.16 2.83
N TYR A 584 -9.33 14.23 3.36
CA TYR A 584 -9.72 12.81 3.33
C TYR A 584 -11.00 12.53 4.12
N TYR A 585 -11.23 13.22 5.25
CA TYR A 585 -12.49 13.14 5.97
C TYR A 585 -13.65 13.77 5.18
N VAL A 586 -13.42 14.87 4.43
CA VAL A 586 -14.44 15.43 3.49
C VAL A 586 -14.80 14.38 2.44
N TRP A 587 -13.83 13.77 1.78
CA TRP A 587 -14.07 12.74 0.76
C TRP A 587 -14.67 11.46 1.33
N ALA A 588 -14.41 11.14 2.59
CA ALA A 588 -15.06 10.05 3.33
C ALA A 588 -16.47 10.39 3.83
N LYS A 589 -16.97 11.61 3.55
CA LYS A 589 -18.26 12.13 4.04
C LYS A 589 -18.40 12.12 5.57
N GLN A 590 -17.31 12.45 6.27
CA GLN A 590 -17.19 12.55 7.73
C GLN A 590 -17.01 14.02 8.16
N PRO A 591 -18.08 14.83 8.20
CA PRO A 591 -17.98 16.30 8.38
C PRO A 591 -17.45 16.73 9.74
N GLU A 592 -17.76 16.02 10.82
CA GLU A 592 -17.31 16.39 12.16
C GLU A 592 -15.82 16.19 12.32
N GLU A 593 -15.30 15.03 11.88
CA GLU A 593 -13.87 14.71 11.88
C GLU A 593 -13.09 15.68 10.99
N ALA A 594 -13.66 16.02 9.83
CA ALA A 594 -13.06 17.01 8.92
C ALA A 594 -12.91 18.36 9.59
N ARG A 595 -13.95 18.86 10.30
CA ARG A 595 -13.90 20.15 11.02
C ARG A 595 -12.92 20.12 12.18
N GLN A 596 -12.93 19.07 12.99
CA GLN A 596 -11.99 18.92 14.12
C GLN A 596 -10.53 18.92 13.64
N GLN A 597 -10.26 18.20 12.56
CA GLN A 597 -8.91 18.15 12.00
C GLN A 597 -8.49 19.48 11.37
N LEU A 598 -9.44 20.18 10.76
CA LEU A 598 -9.22 21.50 10.19
C LEU A 598 -8.88 22.57 11.27
N LEU A 599 -9.47 22.48 12.46
CA LEU A 599 -9.13 23.37 13.57
C LEU A 599 -7.62 23.28 13.90
N LYS A 600 -7.07 22.06 13.94
CA LYS A 600 -5.63 21.86 14.15
C LYS A 600 -4.79 22.49 13.03
N ALA A 601 -5.20 22.30 11.77
CA ALA A 601 -4.50 22.94 10.65
C ALA A 601 -4.48 24.47 10.76
N ARG A 602 -5.59 25.07 11.24
CA ARG A 602 -5.72 26.51 11.46
C ARG A 602 -4.83 27.06 12.57
N GLU A 603 -4.58 26.29 13.62
CA GLU A 603 -3.65 26.69 14.69
C GLU A 603 -2.24 26.97 14.13
N PHE A 604 -1.82 26.22 13.11
CA PHE A 604 -0.49 26.35 12.50
C PHE A 604 -0.43 27.37 11.37
N SER A 605 -1.53 27.59 10.63
CA SER A 605 -1.56 28.54 9.51
C SER A 605 -2.99 29.04 9.23
N PRO A 606 -3.53 29.97 10.07
CA PRO A 606 -4.94 30.37 10.03
C PRO A 606 -5.35 31.07 8.73
N GLU A 607 -4.43 31.80 8.13
CA GLU A 607 -4.72 32.65 6.95
C GLU A 607 -4.45 31.96 5.61
N HIS A 608 -3.92 30.73 5.62
CA HIS A 608 -3.55 30.05 4.38
C HIS A 608 -4.79 29.78 3.50
N PRO A 609 -4.79 30.13 2.21
CA PRO A 609 -5.96 30.01 1.33
C PRO A 609 -6.51 28.60 1.21
N TRP A 610 -5.64 27.58 1.25
CA TRP A 610 -6.04 26.17 1.23
C TRP A 610 -6.83 25.77 2.48
N VAL A 611 -6.45 26.25 3.65
CA VAL A 611 -7.18 26.01 4.91
C VAL A 611 -8.57 26.64 4.84
N ARG A 612 -8.69 27.86 4.30
CA ARG A 612 -9.98 28.52 4.08
C ARG A 612 -10.85 27.80 3.06
N TRP A 613 -10.25 27.31 1.98
CA TRP A 613 -10.94 26.48 0.99
C TRP A 613 -11.49 25.19 1.60
N LEU A 614 -10.68 24.45 2.35
CA LEU A 614 -11.13 23.24 3.06
C LEU A 614 -12.25 23.55 4.05
N HIS A 615 -12.19 24.68 4.74
CA HIS A 615 -13.26 25.09 5.64
C HIS A 615 -14.56 25.34 4.87
N ALA A 616 -14.49 25.96 3.70
CA ALA A 616 -15.64 26.10 2.85
C ALA A 616 -16.22 24.73 2.41
N THR A 617 -15.35 23.77 2.01
CA THR A 617 -15.79 22.43 1.59
C THR A 617 -16.47 21.65 2.73
N THR A 618 -16.09 21.84 3.99
CA THR A 618 -16.84 21.23 5.11
C THR A 618 -18.28 21.74 5.22
N TYR A 619 -18.53 22.99 4.84
CA TYR A 619 -19.90 23.50 4.78
C TYR A 619 -20.70 22.97 3.58
N ALA A 620 -20.03 22.62 2.48
CA ALA A 620 -20.70 22.00 1.34
C ALA A 620 -21.30 20.63 1.68
N LEU A 621 -20.66 19.86 2.56
CA LEU A 621 -21.20 18.58 3.06
C LEU A 621 -22.57 18.74 3.74
N ASP A 622 -22.82 19.88 4.37
CA ASP A 622 -24.09 20.21 5.03
C ASP A 622 -25.02 21.07 4.13
N LEU A 623 -24.68 21.20 2.84
CA LEU A 623 -25.40 22.04 1.87
C LEU A 623 -25.46 23.54 2.26
N GLN A 624 -24.56 24.01 3.13
CA GLN A 624 -24.51 25.40 3.62
C GLN A 624 -23.62 26.28 2.71
N TYR A 625 -23.88 26.26 1.41
CA TYR A 625 -23.05 26.92 0.39
C TYR A 625 -22.80 28.42 0.67
N HIS A 626 -23.78 29.16 1.22
CA HIS A 626 -23.61 30.59 1.52
C HIS A 626 -22.49 30.86 2.53
N LYS A 627 -22.30 30.00 3.55
CA LYS A 627 -21.21 30.13 4.50
C LYS A 627 -19.86 29.88 3.82
N GLY A 628 -19.80 28.89 2.95
CA GLY A 628 -18.61 28.61 2.15
C GLY A 628 -18.24 29.78 1.24
N ILE A 629 -19.22 30.39 0.57
CA ILE A 629 -19.01 31.57 -0.30
C ILE A 629 -18.38 32.72 0.49
N THR A 630 -18.88 33.04 1.68
CA THR A 630 -18.31 34.10 2.52
C THR A 630 -16.84 33.85 2.82
N LEU A 631 -16.47 32.65 3.26
CA LEU A 631 -15.09 32.27 3.54
C LEU A 631 -14.18 32.35 2.31
N LEU A 632 -14.69 31.96 1.14
CA LEU A 632 -13.91 31.97 -0.10
C LEU A 632 -13.74 33.38 -0.64
N HIS A 633 -14.69 34.29 -0.44
CA HIS A 633 -14.49 35.71 -0.75
C HIS A 633 -13.32 36.31 0.03
N ASP A 634 -13.25 36.06 1.33
CA ASP A 634 -12.14 36.50 2.16
C ASP A 634 -10.80 35.92 1.68
N ALA A 635 -10.78 34.64 1.32
CA ALA A 635 -9.57 33.97 0.83
C ALA A 635 -9.10 34.56 -0.53
N VAL A 636 -9.99 34.91 -1.43
CA VAL A 636 -9.66 35.56 -2.72
C VAL A 636 -9.12 36.98 -2.51
N HIS A 637 -9.57 37.69 -1.47
CA HIS A 637 -9.04 39.03 -1.15
C HIS A 637 -7.62 38.98 -0.62
N VAL A 638 -7.25 37.95 0.15
CA VAL A 638 -5.91 37.77 0.70
C VAL A 638 -4.92 37.35 -0.40
N GLU A 639 -5.30 36.45 -1.28
CA GLU A 639 -4.43 35.94 -2.35
C GLU A 639 -5.15 35.94 -3.70
N LYS A 640 -5.06 37.07 -4.39
CA LYS A 640 -5.78 37.37 -5.65
C LYS A 640 -5.45 36.42 -6.81
N ASP A 641 -4.38 35.67 -6.72
CA ASP A 641 -3.83 34.87 -7.83
C ASP A 641 -3.83 33.35 -7.58
N TYR A 642 -4.65 32.85 -6.63
CA TYR A 642 -4.76 31.41 -6.38
C TYR A 642 -5.95 30.78 -7.14
N PRO A 643 -5.73 30.21 -8.36
CA PRO A 643 -6.82 29.76 -9.25
C PRO A 643 -7.76 28.73 -8.61
N ALA A 644 -7.25 27.86 -7.71
CA ALA A 644 -8.06 26.84 -7.06
C ALA A 644 -9.15 27.41 -6.15
N VAL A 645 -8.85 28.47 -5.40
CA VAL A 645 -9.83 29.14 -4.53
C VAL A 645 -10.85 29.91 -5.35
N ILE A 646 -10.42 30.58 -6.44
CA ILE A 646 -11.33 31.25 -7.38
C ILE A 646 -12.28 30.24 -8.01
N ALA A 647 -11.76 29.08 -8.42
CA ALA A 647 -12.55 28.00 -8.98
C ALA A 647 -13.56 27.41 -7.99
N ALA A 648 -13.14 27.22 -6.73
CA ALA A 648 -14.03 26.79 -5.67
C ALA A 648 -15.19 27.78 -5.48
N LEU A 649 -14.91 29.07 -5.45
CA LEU A 649 -15.94 30.11 -5.36
C LEU A 649 -16.95 30.01 -6.51
N GLY A 650 -16.49 29.74 -7.75
CA GLY A 650 -17.35 29.52 -8.90
C GLY A 650 -18.27 28.30 -8.73
N TRP A 651 -17.71 27.20 -8.24
CA TRP A 651 -18.46 25.98 -7.95
C TRP A 651 -19.49 26.21 -6.83
N PHE A 652 -19.12 26.86 -5.73
CA PHE A 652 -20.02 27.18 -4.62
C PHE A 652 -21.20 28.06 -5.05
N HIS A 653 -20.97 29.08 -5.91
CA HIS A 653 -22.03 29.88 -6.49
C HIS A 653 -22.97 29.05 -7.37
N ALA A 654 -22.41 28.16 -8.20
CA ALA A 654 -23.22 27.25 -9.03
C ALA A 654 -24.12 26.34 -8.18
N MET A 655 -23.55 25.72 -7.13
CA MET A 655 -24.28 24.84 -6.21
C MET A 655 -25.32 25.57 -5.36
N SER A 656 -25.12 26.85 -5.03
CA SER A 656 -26.11 27.70 -4.34
C SER A 656 -27.24 28.20 -5.24
N GLY A 657 -27.20 27.94 -6.56
CA GLY A 657 -28.13 28.43 -7.55
C GLY A 657 -27.83 29.82 -8.11
N ASP A 658 -26.79 30.51 -7.65
CA ASP A 658 -26.36 31.81 -8.18
C ASP A 658 -25.53 31.63 -9.49
N ARG A 659 -26.26 31.28 -10.53
CA ARG A 659 -25.70 31.08 -11.89
C ARG A 659 -24.98 32.32 -12.43
N LYS A 660 -25.44 33.52 -12.07
CA LYS A 660 -24.85 34.79 -12.56
C LYS A 660 -23.44 34.97 -12.02
N SER A 661 -23.25 34.80 -10.73
CA SER A 661 -21.93 34.89 -10.08
C SER A 661 -21.00 33.77 -10.54
N ALA A 662 -21.50 32.52 -10.65
CA ALA A 662 -20.73 31.40 -11.17
C ALA A 662 -20.16 31.70 -12.58
N ARG A 663 -20.97 32.20 -13.52
CA ARG A 663 -20.51 32.57 -14.87
C ARG A 663 -19.54 33.73 -14.86
N LYS A 664 -19.70 34.70 -13.95
CA LYS A 664 -18.74 35.80 -13.79
C LYS A 664 -17.36 35.24 -13.36
N ILE A 665 -17.33 34.33 -12.43
CA ILE A 665 -16.08 33.66 -11.99
C ILE A 665 -15.46 32.85 -13.15
N MET A 666 -16.26 32.12 -13.93
CA MET A 666 -15.77 31.42 -15.11
C MET A 666 -15.09 32.36 -16.09
N SER A 667 -15.69 33.51 -16.40
CA SER A 667 -15.08 34.52 -17.28
C SER A 667 -13.76 35.06 -16.74
N ILE A 668 -13.62 35.16 -15.41
CA ILE A 668 -12.31 35.50 -14.76
C ILE A 668 -11.30 34.38 -14.99
N LEU A 669 -11.68 33.13 -14.79
CA LEU A 669 -10.81 31.97 -14.99
C LEU A 669 -10.38 31.85 -16.47
N GLU A 670 -11.28 32.06 -17.43
CA GLU A 670 -10.97 32.09 -18.87
C GLU A 670 -9.96 33.19 -19.24
N LYS A 671 -10.11 34.39 -18.68
CA LYS A 671 -9.13 35.46 -18.86
C LYS A 671 -7.76 35.12 -18.26
N LYS A 672 -7.76 34.49 -17.08
CA LYS A 672 -6.51 34.04 -16.43
C LYS A 672 -5.85 32.89 -17.19
N SER A 673 -6.63 31.97 -17.80
CA SER A 673 -6.09 30.83 -18.56
C SER A 673 -5.25 31.24 -19.77
N LYS A 674 -5.43 32.46 -20.28
CA LYS A 674 -4.62 33.05 -21.35
C LYS A 674 -3.21 33.45 -20.88
N LYS A 675 -3.00 33.59 -19.55
CA LYS A 675 -1.73 34.06 -18.95
C LYS A 675 -1.05 33.01 -18.07
N SER A 676 -1.82 32.09 -17.51
CA SER A 676 -1.33 31.06 -16.60
C SER A 676 -2.09 29.77 -16.83
N TYR A 677 -1.48 28.63 -16.48
CA TYR A 677 -2.13 27.35 -16.58
C TYR A 677 -3.32 27.26 -15.61
N ILE A 678 -4.49 26.93 -16.14
CA ILE A 678 -5.68 26.56 -15.39
C ILE A 678 -6.16 25.22 -15.93
N ARG A 679 -6.34 24.25 -15.03
CA ARG A 679 -6.69 22.88 -15.39
C ARG A 679 -8.08 22.80 -16.01
N PRO A 680 -8.27 21.98 -17.07
CA PRO A 680 -9.55 21.71 -17.68
C PRO A 680 -10.60 21.19 -16.68
N PHE A 681 -10.20 20.38 -15.71
CA PHE A 681 -11.06 19.84 -14.65
C PHE A 681 -11.81 20.94 -13.87
N ILE A 682 -11.21 22.11 -13.68
CA ILE A 682 -11.85 23.24 -13.01
C ILE A 682 -13.10 23.72 -13.76
N PHE A 683 -13.01 23.83 -15.07
CA PHE A 683 -14.15 24.22 -15.91
C PHE A 683 -15.20 23.12 -15.94
N ALA A 684 -14.77 21.86 -16.08
CA ALA A 684 -15.66 20.72 -16.09
C ALA A 684 -16.59 20.70 -14.86
N LYS A 685 -16.03 20.85 -13.62
CA LYS A 685 -16.82 20.79 -12.39
C LYS A 685 -17.77 21.98 -12.21
N ILE A 686 -17.41 23.17 -12.67
CA ILE A 686 -18.31 24.34 -12.59
C ILE A 686 -19.47 24.18 -13.59
N HIS A 687 -19.22 23.71 -14.82
CA HIS A 687 -20.29 23.41 -15.79
C HIS A 687 -21.21 22.31 -15.30
N ALA A 688 -20.65 21.24 -14.68
CA ALA A 688 -21.42 20.18 -14.07
C ALA A 688 -22.37 20.73 -12.99
N ALA A 689 -21.86 21.58 -12.09
CA ALA A 689 -22.66 22.24 -11.03
C ALA A 689 -23.73 23.19 -11.59
N LEU A 690 -23.51 23.80 -12.76
CA LEU A 690 -24.50 24.60 -13.48
C LEU A 690 -25.56 23.76 -14.20
N GLY A 691 -25.45 22.43 -14.22
CA GLY A 691 -26.32 21.54 -15.00
C GLY A 691 -26.05 21.56 -16.50
N GLU A 692 -24.92 22.09 -16.93
CA GLU A 692 -24.48 22.17 -18.33
C GLU A 692 -23.64 20.90 -18.67
N THR A 693 -24.30 19.73 -18.58
CA THR A 693 -23.68 18.40 -18.55
C THR A 693 -22.84 18.11 -19.80
N ASP A 694 -23.34 18.48 -21.00
CA ASP A 694 -22.62 18.23 -22.25
C ASP A 694 -21.29 19.01 -22.29
N ILE A 695 -21.34 20.28 -21.90
CA ILE A 695 -20.15 21.14 -21.84
C ILE A 695 -19.17 20.61 -20.76
N ALA A 696 -19.70 20.10 -19.65
CA ALA A 696 -18.87 19.52 -18.62
C ALA A 696 -18.09 18.29 -19.15
N PHE A 697 -18.74 17.41 -19.93
CA PHE A 697 -18.05 16.25 -20.52
C PHE A 697 -17.07 16.63 -21.61
N ASP A 698 -17.30 17.69 -22.39
CA ASP A 698 -16.29 18.24 -23.33
C ASP A 698 -15.02 18.69 -22.58
N TRP A 699 -15.19 19.32 -21.41
CA TRP A 699 -14.07 19.71 -20.57
C TRP A 699 -13.38 18.52 -19.88
N PHE A 700 -14.12 17.47 -19.51
CA PHE A 700 -13.53 16.22 -18.99
C PHE A 700 -12.73 15.50 -20.09
N GLU A 701 -13.20 15.46 -21.32
CA GLU A 701 -12.46 14.90 -22.45
C GLU A 701 -11.16 15.68 -22.69
N ARG A 702 -11.23 17.00 -22.61
CA ARG A 702 -10.04 17.84 -22.66
C ARG A 702 -9.09 17.57 -21.49
N ALA A 703 -9.61 17.40 -20.27
CA ALA A 703 -8.81 17.01 -19.10
C ALA A 703 -8.09 15.67 -19.34
N TYR A 704 -8.79 14.70 -19.93
CA TYR A 704 -8.21 13.42 -20.30
C TYR A 704 -7.07 13.56 -21.33
N GLN A 705 -7.28 14.33 -22.39
CA GLN A 705 -6.28 14.57 -23.42
C GLN A 705 -5.06 15.33 -22.88
N GLU A 706 -5.27 16.26 -21.96
CA GLU A 706 -4.20 17.02 -21.31
C GLU A 706 -3.55 16.28 -20.13
N ARG A 707 -3.98 15.03 -19.85
CA ARG A 707 -3.49 14.24 -18.71
C ARG A 707 -3.60 14.98 -17.38
N ASP A 708 -4.76 15.62 -17.14
CA ASP A 708 -5.02 16.35 -15.90
C ASP A 708 -5.09 15.37 -14.72
N SER A 709 -4.14 15.50 -13.80
CA SER A 709 -4.03 14.62 -12.62
C SER A 709 -5.25 14.64 -11.71
N SER A 710 -6.14 15.65 -11.83
CA SER A 710 -7.38 15.72 -11.06
C SER A 710 -8.35 14.59 -11.39
N LEU A 711 -8.27 14.00 -12.58
CA LEU A 711 -9.12 12.88 -12.96
C LEU A 711 -8.93 11.66 -12.05
N SER A 712 -7.77 11.52 -11.42
CA SER A 712 -7.53 10.43 -10.47
C SER A 712 -8.40 10.49 -9.21
N TRP A 713 -9.05 11.63 -8.92
CA TRP A 713 -9.91 11.83 -7.76
C TRP A 713 -11.40 11.68 -8.05
N LEU A 714 -11.80 11.31 -9.27
CA LEU A 714 -13.20 11.25 -9.70
C LEU A 714 -14.08 10.33 -8.83
N LEU A 715 -13.52 9.30 -8.21
CA LEU A 715 -14.28 8.41 -7.32
C LEU A 715 -14.68 9.07 -6.00
N VAL A 716 -13.92 10.07 -5.54
CA VAL A 716 -14.06 10.62 -4.18
C VAL A 716 -14.37 12.10 -4.15
N ASP A 717 -14.13 12.85 -5.25
CA ASP A 717 -14.40 14.30 -5.32
C ASP A 717 -15.91 14.57 -5.39
N GLU A 718 -16.46 15.16 -4.34
CA GLU A 718 -17.88 15.51 -4.23
C GLU A 718 -18.32 16.57 -5.24
N SER A 719 -17.40 17.32 -5.81
CA SER A 719 -17.70 18.37 -6.77
C SER A 719 -18.29 17.85 -8.10
N VAL A 720 -18.19 16.54 -8.33
CA VAL A 720 -18.73 15.86 -9.53
C VAL A 720 -19.91 14.94 -9.21
N ASP A 721 -20.42 14.91 -7.98
CA ASP A 721 -21.53 14.03 -7.58
C ASP A 721 -22.78 14.24 -8.46
N CYS A 722 -23.02 15.49 -8.93
CA CYS A 722 -24.16 15.84 -9.78
C CYS A 722 -24.18 15.18 -11.17
N ILE A 723 -23.08 14.59 -11.62
CA ILE A 723 -22.96 13.94 -12.94
C ILE A 723 -22.64 12.45 -12.86
N ARG A 724 -22.52 11.86 -11.65
CA ARG A 724 -22.17 10.44 -11.47
C ARG A 724 -23.17 9.46 -12.10
N SER A 725 -24.45 9.88 -12.24
CA SER A 725 -25.52 9.08 -12.86
C SER A 725 -25.53 9.13 -14.40
N ASP A 726 -24.73 10.01 -15.03
CA ASP A 726 -24.63 10.07 -16.49
C ASP A 726 -23.74 8.91 -16.99
N PRO A 727 -24.17 8.12 -18.00
CA PRO A 727 -23.39 6.99 -18.52
C PRO A 727 -21.97 7.35 -18.99
N ARG A 728 -21.76 8.59 -19.45
CA ARG A 728 -20.45 9.10 -19.89
C ARG A 728 -19.45 9.19 -18.74
N PHE A 729 -19.93 9.31 -17.50
CA PHE A 729 -19.06 9.28 -16.32
C PHE A 729 -18.40 7.91 -16.16
N ASP A 730 -19.15 6.82 -16.36
CA ASP A 730 -18.62 5.46 -16.32
C ASP A 730 -17.63 5.19 -17.48
N GLU A 731 -17.90 5.75 -18.67
CA GLU A 731 -16.96 5.68 -19.79
C GLU A 731 -15.65 6.41 -19.47
N LEU A 732 -15.72 7.56 -18.82
CA LEU A 732 -14.54 8.29 -18.37
C LEU A 732 -13.75 7.49 -17.32
N LEU A 733 -14.43 6.88 -16.34
CA LEU A 733 -13.79 6.01 -15.34
C LEU A 733 -13.13 4.78 -15.98
N LYS A 734 -13.71 4.20 -17.03
CA LYS A 734 -13.11 3.11 -17.81
C LYS A 734 -11.83 3.57 -18.51
N LYS A 735 -11.86 4.74 -19.17
CA LYS A 735 -10.69 5.32 -19.86
C LYS A 735 -9.49 5.52 -18.96
N ILE A 736 -9.71 5.87 -17.69
CA ILE A 736 -8.65 6.11 -16.71
C ILE A 736 -8.44 4.94 -15.73
N GLY A 737 -9.06 3.77 -15.98
CA GLY A 737 -8.86 2.57 -15.18
C GLY A 737 -9.47 2.59 -13.77
N LEU A 738 -10.30 3.58 -13.44
CA LEU A 738 -10.95 3.71 -12.12
C LEU A 738 -12.29 2.96 -12.01
N TYR A 739 -12.91 2.58 -13.11
CA TYR A 739 -14.21 1.92 -13.11
C TYR A 739 -14.26 0.67 -12.22
N ARG A 740 -13.20 -0.10 -12.19
CA ARG A 740 -13.06 -1.32 -11.35
C ARG A 740 -13.06 -1.03 -9.84
N TYR A 741 -12.84 0.19 -9.43
CA TYR A 741 -12.84 0.61 -8.03
C TYR A 741 -14.15 1.30 -7.61
N LYS A 742 -15.11 1.46 -8.52
CA LYS A 742 -16.43 2.04 -8.24
C LYS A 742 -17.17 1.16 -7.22
N PRO A 743 -17.78 1.74 -6.17
CA PRO A 743 -18.59 0.98 -5.21
C PRO A 743 -19.73 0.23 -5.91
N GLN A 744 -19.94 -1.04 -5.58
CA GLN A 744 -20.95 -1.90 -6.24
C GLN A 744 -22.38 -1.39 -6.07
N ASN A 745 -22.68 -0.62 -5.02
CA ASN A 745 -24.01 -0.02 -4.80
C ASN A 745 -24.36 1.09 -5.82
N GLU A 746 -23.41 1.55 -6.62
CA GLU A 746 -23.60 2.54 -7.68
C GLU A 746 -23.56 1.93 -9.09
N LEU A 747 -23.44 0.59 -9.18
CA LEU A 747 -23.42 -0.17 -10.44
C LEU A 747 -24.81 -0.72 -10.84
N ALA A 748 -25.88 -0.44 -10.03
CA ALA A 748 -27.25 -0.92 -10.26
C ALA A 748 -28.08 0.09 -11.06
#